data_62858a814654f9aaf3ee0558f9bf4690
#
_entry.id   62858a814654f9aaf3ee0558f9bf4690
#
_cell.length_a   1.000
_cell.length_b   1.000
_cell.length_c   1.000
_cell.angle_alpha   90.00
_cell.angle_beta   90.00
_cell.angle_gamma   90.00
#
_symmetry.space_group_name_H-M   'P 1'
#
loop_
_entity.id
_entity.type
_entity.pdbx_description
1 polymer ?
#
loop_
_entity_poly.entity_id
_entity_poly.type
_entity_poly.pdbx_seq_one_letter_code
_entity_poly.pdbx_strand_id
1 'polypeptide(L)'
;VTKEQSWTTQGFEAFRAGTFGNAGQNLYVSSAGVLQRIHQYDFNGDGHLDLVFCNSQNHWERASTSVYTDALNEAITPVELPAEGGWSGATADLTGNGYDDLIVVNWFNGIRRDLNSTIYYGSPDGWSERRHQQLPVPFATSVAVGDFNGDGQPDLAFISDGHLRLFYQGHLGFEPKRFVDLDIPGQQAAAADLDGDGYADLVVRTKEGVMTIYWGSADGLSPQNATPLPPDLLVSPQKEDDDPQAGYAEHVEDAHRLVSIVHLDGVPHLFVAQPEQALLVPVLADRAFGMPLTFGCRQAYSVAAGDINGNGQTDLVFACRDAGDADTPQGNKQGNETSWIYWGGAAGYGEDARTALASQRACDVAVADLDGDGCAEIMLCQGHSVESYTTQSLIYRGTPTGIDPTPIVVTTHDARRVITGAATGNNTTHVAFINFYARNRLGNIEPSIYWGSPQGFSPEARQDIPGWGAVEAIGCDINDDGRPDLILANASENSIDHDPGSYILLNGPTGFPAEPSQILPTVRCHGVCCADLNHNGYLDLIFCGFNNPELLIFHGTADGFDLANPQRIRLEYDGKVYDESRWIYLADLNNNGWLDLVVPQIAYDRSLILWGGPEGFSMERCQALAVVRGACARAADLNGNGYLDLIIGGHMPALDAPHDSYAYIYWNGPQGLREDHRTMLPAKTINSMAIADFNNDGMLDLYIGSYHGGLERDVDSYIYWNRAGQGFSAADRTRLFTHSASGCVAADFNGDGWVDLAVANHKVNGDHVGFSAIWWNGPDGFDETRQTHLPTSGPHGMMAVEPANLRDRGATEEYISAPHQLPGSVQVTAVGWQAETPPSTWVHAQIRWAESVEALQSAAWTGPEGADCWYTGEQEIAQAVRAAGWLQYRLVLGATNGCGSPRVNEVTITYVE
;
A
#
# COMPACT_ATOMS: atom_id res chain seq x y z
N VAL A 1 28.03 28.79 61.14
CA VAL A 1 26.78 28.44 60.50
C VAL A 1 27.15 28.09 59.07
N THR A 2 27.22 26.81 58.75
CA THR A 2 27.38 26.35 57.43
C THR A 2 26.23 26.93 56.58
N LYS A 3 26.56 27.64 55.50
CA LYS A 3 25.55 28.24 54.60
C LYS A 3 25.19 27.22 53.56
N GLU A 4 23.94 26.78 53.60
CA GLU A 4 23.37 25.91 52.58
C GLU A 4 23.19 26.70 51.29
N GLN A 5 23.60 26.13 50.18
CA GLN A 5 23.46 26.67 48.83
C GLN A 5 22.88 25.58 47.91
N SER A 6 22.25 25.99 46.84
CA SER A 6 21.72 25.06 45.82
C SER A 6 22.10 25.51 44.42
N TRP A 7 22.36 24.53 43.59
CA TRP A 7 22.42 24.68 42.12
C TRP A 7 21.17 24.10 41.53
N THR A 8 20.36 24.95 40.93
CA THR A 8 19.10 24.57 40.31
C THR A 8 19.22 24.75 38.82
N THR A 9 18.82 23.74 38.06
CA THR A 9 18.73 23.76 36.60
C THR A 9 17.28 23.66 36.18
N GLN A 10 16.83 24.59 35.33
CA GLN A 10 15.52 24.64 34.69
C GLN A 10 15.73 24.94 33.19
N GLY A 11 14.81 24.57 32.33
CA GLY A 11 14.83 24.86 30.88
C GLY A 11 15.96 24.23 30.11
N PHE A 12 16.90 23.55 30.74
CA PHE A 12 17.99 22.75 30.16
C PHE A 12 18.67 23.40 28.94
N GLU A 13 18.94 24.70 29.00
CA GLU A 13 19.41 25.56 27.91
C GLU A 13 20.67 25.04 27.18
N ALA A 14 21.58 24.40 27.91
CA ALA A 14 22.80 23.88 27.34
C ALA A 14 22.55 22.67 26.43
N PHE A 15 21.53 21.87 26.70
CA PHE A 15 21.08 20.80 25.82
C PHE A 15 20.45 21.39 24.58
N ARG A 16 19.53 22.34 24.70
CA ARG A 16 18.91 23.06 23.58
C ARG A 16 19.94 23.75 22.67
N ALA A 17 21.02 24.25 23.24
CA ALA A 17 22.11 24.88 22.49
C ALA A 17 22.99 23.86 21.72
N GLY A 18 22.75 22.56 21.82
CA GLY A 18 23.59 21.53 21.19
C GLY A 18 24.99 21.45 21.78
N THR A 19 25.20 21.94 23.03
CA THR A 19 26.53 22.03 23.63
C THR A 19 27.07 20.66 24.07
N PHE A 20 26.21 19.67 24.18
CA PHE A 20 26.55 18.30 24.60
C PHE A 20 26.03 17.31 23.58
N GLY A 21 26.81 16.29 23.23
CA GLY A 21 26.49 15.26 22.27
C GLY A 21 25.40 14.27 22.76
N ASN A 22 24.25 14.79 23.16
CA ASN A 22 23.07 14.00 23.52
C ASN A 22 22.04 13.93 22.37
N ALA A 23 22.23 14.66 21.27
CA ALA A 23 21.46 14.48 20.05
C ALA A 23 21.66 13.05 19.52
N GLY A 24 20.74 12.52 18.79
CA GLY A 24 20.74 11.11 18.39
C GLY A 24 20.08 10.20 19.43
N GLN A 25 19.69 10.74 20.55
CA GLN A 25 18.81 10.11 21.54
C GLN A 25 17.37 10.57 21.35
N ASN A 26 16.44 9.82 21.90
CA ASN A 26 15.02 10.14 21.89
C ASN A 26 14.66 11.20 22.94
N LEU A 27 15.44 12.28 23.04
CA LEU A 27 15.23 13.36 24.00
C LEU A 27 15.07 14.73 23.35
N TYR A 28 14.23 15.57 23.93
CA TYR A 28 14.16 16.99 23.61
C TYR A 28 13.75 17.81 24.86
N VAL A 29 13.89 19.11 24.74
CA VAL A 29 13.41 20.05 25.77
C VAL A 29 12.28 20.86 25.16
N SER A 30 11.05 20.68 25.65
CA SER A 30 9.89 21.38 25.15
C SER A 30 9.97 22.90 25.30
N SER A 31 9.08 23.61 24.60
CA SER A 31 8.98 25.08 24.72
C SER A 31 8.73 25.54 26.14
N ALA A 32 8.09 24.73 26.96
CA ALA A 32 7.89 24.97 28.42
C ALA A 32 9.15 24.72 29.24
N GLY A 33 10.25 24.24 28.64
CA GLY A 33 11.49 23.93 29.33
C GLY A 33 11.50 22.58 30.04
N VAL A 34 10.64 21.65 29.58
CA VAL A 34 10.52 20.30 30.12
C VAL A 34 11.41 19.35 29.31
N LEU A 35 12.28 18.60 29.99
CA LEU A 35 13.09 17.55 29.40
C LEU A 35 12.27 16.25 29.34
N GLN A 36 12.09 15.67 28.13
CA GLN A 36 11.27 14.48 27.91
C GLN A 36 11.71 13.71 26.66
N ARG A 37 11.14 12.52 26.47
CA ARG A 37 11.35 11.72 25.25
C ARG A 37 10.44 12.23 24.13
N ILE A 38 10.90 12.14 22.89
CA ILE A 38 10.16 12.50 21.68
C ILE A 38 9.15 11.40 21.35
N HIS A 39 9.63 10.18 21.06
CA HIS A 39 8.80 9.07 20.66
C HIS A 39 8.26 8.31 21.87
N GLN A 40 6.96 8.06 21.84
CA GLN A 40 6.22 7.41 22.90
C GLN A 40 5.13 6.52 22.27
N TYR A 41 4.91 5.34 22.81
CA TYR A 41 4.07 4.32 22.19
C TYR A 41 3.02 3.70 23.13
N ASP A 42 2.73 4.35 24.22
CA ASP A 42 1.60 4.03 25.10
C ASP A 42 0.51 5.08 24.89
N PHE A 43 -0.36 4.82 23.92
CA PHE A 43 -1.38 5.79 23.52
C PHE A 43 -2.57 5.84 24.48
N ASN A 44 -2.78 4.79 25.29
CA ASN A 44 -3.86 4.73 26.25
C ASN A 44 -3.44 5.07 27.69
N GLY A 45 -2.14 5.20 27.95
CA GLY A 45 -1.58 5.56 29.25
C GLY A 45 -1.60 4.44 30.29
N ASP A 46 -1.59 3.17 29.88
CA ASP A 46 -1.63 2.02 30.78
C ASP A 46 -0.24 1.47 31.16
N GLY A 47 0.83 2.00 30.59
CA GLY A 47 2.21 1.64 30.86
C GLY A 47 2.73 0.48 29.99
N HIS A 48 2.01 0.10 28.94
CA HIS A 48 2.42 -0.89 27.96
C HIS A 48 2.61 -0.25 26.59
N LEU A 49 3.50 -0.82 25.78
CA LEU A 49 3.74 -0.36 24.42
C LEU A 49 2.61 -0.87 23.52
N ASP A 50 2.01 0.03 22.72
CA ASP A 50 1.03 -0.28 21.70
C ASP A 50 1.69 -0.40 20.33
N LEU A 51 1.15 -1.22 19.43
CA LEU A 51 1.68 -1.42 18.09
C LEU A 51 0.73 -0.87 17.03
N VAL A 52 1.26 -0.06 16.12
CA VAL A 52 0.53 0.46 14.97
C VAL A 52 1.00 -0.27 13.70
N PHE A 53 0.07 -0.91 13.01
CA PHE A 53 0.29 -1.49 11.70
C PHE A 53 -0.31 -0.59 10.63
N CYS A 54 0.52 -0.13 9.71
CA CYS A 54 0.13 0.74 8.60
C CYS A 54 -0.43 -0.11 7.46
N ASN A 55 -1.71 -0.49 7.56
CA ASN A 55 -2.39 -1.25 6.53
C ASN A 55 -2.52 -0.42 5.25
N SER A 56 -2.18 -0.97 4.10
CA SER A 56 -2.18 -0.24 2.83
C SER A 56 -2.87 -0.97 1.69
N GLN A 57 -3.05 -2.28 1.78
CA GLN A 57 -3.64 -3.08 0.70
C GLN A 57 -4.60 -4.15 1.23
N ASN A 58 -5.68 -4.42 0.47
CA ASN A 58 -6.66 -5.46 0.76
C ASN A 58 -7.10 -6.17 -0.54
N HIS A 59 -8.03 -7.13 -0.43
CA HIS A 59 -8.62 -7.81 -1.59
C HIS A 59 -9.83 -7.06 -2.11
N TRP A 60 -9.65 -6.31 -3.13
CA TRP A 60 -10.75 -5.67 -3.86
C TRP A 60 -11.11 -6.41 -5.15
N GLU A 61 -10.28 -7.34 -5.62
CA GLU A 61 -10.47 -8.10 -6.86
C GLU A 61 -11.42 -9.29 -6.70
N ARG A 62 -11.99 -9.52 -5.52
CA ARG A 62 -12.98 -10.57 -5.25
C ARG A 62 -14.40 -10.01 -5.25
N ALA A 63 -14.72 -9.23 -6.26
CA ALA A 63 -16.07 -8.75 -6.42
C ALA A 63 -17.00 -9.87 -6.94
N SER A 64 -18.17 -10.00 -6.34
CA SER A 64 -19.21 -10.88 -6.84
C SER A 64 -19.77 -10.37 -8.17
N THR A 65 -20.31 -11.26 -8.98
CA THR A 65 -21.16 -10.91 -10.12
C THR A 65 -22.56 -10.57 -9.61
N SER A 66 -23.01 -9.34 -9.82
CA SER A 66 -24.32 -8.87 -9.34
C SER A 66 -25.39 -9.19 -10.37
N VAL A 67 -26.38 -10.00 -10.01
CA VAL A 67 -27.50 -10.44 -10.87
C VAL A 67 -28.79 -9.77 -10.42
N TYR A 68 -29.36 -8.97 -11.30
CA TYR A 68 -30.66 -8.34 -11.12
C TYR A 68 -31.73 -9.17 -11.81
N THR A 69 -32.60 -9.84 -11.02
CA THR A 69 -33.66 -10.72 -11.51
C THR A 69 -34.90 -9.97 -11.99
N ASP A 70 -35.06 -8.73 -11.56
CA ASP A 70 -36.07 -7.78 -12.01
C ASP A 70 -35.44 -6.39 -12.04
N ALA A 71 -34.61 -6.18 -13.08
CA ALA A 71 -33.76 -5.00 -13.19
C ALA A 71 -34.54 -3.69 -13.39
N LEU A 72 -35.83 -3.74 -13.69
CA LEU A 72 -36.68 -2.58 -13.81
C LEU A 72 -37.32 -2.16 -12.47
N ASN A 73 -37.12 -2.92 -11.41
CA ASN A 73 -37.56 -2.59 -10.05
C ASN A 73 -36.44 -1.87 -9.27
N GLU A 74 -36.59 -0.57 -9.07
CA GLU A 74 -35.60 0.28 -8.38
C GLU A 74 -35.29 -0.15 -6.95
N ALA A 75 -36.16 -0.93 -6.32
CA ALA A 75 -35.99 -1.41 -4.95
C ALA A 75 -35.32 -2.79 -4.87
N ILE A 76 -34.96 -3.41 -6.01
CA ILE A 76 -34.40 -4.77 -5.99
C ILE A 76 -32.95 -4.79 -5.51
N THR A 77 -32.62 -5.75 -4.66
CA THR A 77 -31.27 -6.09 -4.30
C THR A 77 -30.76 -7.20 -5.22
N PRO A 78 -29.55 -7.11 -5.75
CA PRO A 78 -29.00 -8.15 -6.63
C PRO A 78 -28.75 -9.45 -5.86
N VAL A 79 -28.80 -10.55 -6.60
CA VAL A 79 -28.24 -11.82 -6.16
C VAL A 79 -26.74 -11.78 -6.47
N GLU A 80 -25.92 -11.97 -5.45
CA GLU A 80 -24.48 -11.94 -5.59
C GLU A 80 -23.95 -13.36 -5.86
N LEU A 81 -23.40 -13.58 -7.04
CA LEU A 81 -22.73 -14.83 -7.40
C LEU A 81 -21.23 -14.71 -7.17
N PRO A 82 -20.59 -15.64 -6.47
CA PRO A 82 -19.14 -15.60 -6.21
C PRO A 82 -18.31 -15.48 -7.48
N ALA A 83 -17.37 -14.55 -7.50
CA ALA A 83 -16.39 -14.39 -8.57
C ALA A 83 -15.02 -14.04 -8.00
N GLU A 84 -13.98 -14.26 -8.76
CA GLU A 84 -12.59 -13.96 -8.38
C GLU A 84 -11.97 -13.04 -9.45
N GLY A 85 -12.27 -11.75 -9.37
CA GLY A 85 -11.85 -10.78 -10.38
C GLY A 85 -12.54 -11.03 -11.71
N GLY A 86 -13.85 -10.94 -11.72
CA GLY A 86 -14.68 -11.16 -12.92
C GLY A 86 -14.30 -10.17 -14.01
N TRP A 87 -14.01 -10.68 -15.22
CA TRP A 87 -13.46 -9.90 -16.30
C TRP A 87 -14.31 -9.89 -17.56
N SER A 88 -14.87 -11.02 -17.89
CA SER A 88 -15.70 -11.25 -19.08
C SER A 88 -16.72 -12.32 -18.77
N GLY A 89 -17.64 -12.54 -19.69
CA GLY A 89 -18.61 -13.65 -19.62
C GLY A 89 -19.52 -13.72 -20.82
N ALA A 90 -20.36 -14.71 -20.77
CA ALA A 90 -21.36 -14.98 -21.81
C ALA A 90 -22.57 -15.73 -21.21
N THR A 91 -23.70 -15.73 -21.93
CA THR A 91 -24.86 -16.57 -21.62
C THR A 91 -25.24 -17.43 -22.81
N ALA A 92 -25.69 -18.65 -22.55
CA ALA A 92 -26.30 -19.56 -23.50
C ALA A 92 -26.95 -20.71 -22.75
N ASP A 93 -27.98 -21.33 -23.32
CA ASP A 93 -28.52 -22.60 -22.83
C ASP A 93 -27.57 -23.75 -23.23
N LEU A 94 -26.55 -23.99 -22.37
CA LEU A 94 -25.53 -25.01 -22.57
C LEU A 94 -26.07 -26.42 -22.36
N THR A 95 -27.13 -26.55 -21.59
CA THR A 95 -27.68 -27.84 -21.18
C THR A 95 -28.90 -28.27 -22.01
N GLY A 96 -29.43 -27.39 -22.85
CA GLY A 96 -30.63 -27.62 -23.63
C GLY A 96 -31.91 -27.72 -22.77
N ASN A 97 -31.87 -27.11 -21.57
CA ASN A 97 -32.99 -27.18 -20.64
C ASN A 97 -33.98 -26.02 -20.77
N GLY A 98 -33.72 -25.07 -21.68
CA GLY A 98 -34.53 -23.89 -21.94
C GLY A 98 -34.24 -22.71 -21.00
N TYR A 99 -33.16 -22.77 -20.24
CA TYR A 99 -32.66 -21.70 -19.37
C TYR A 99 -31.21 -21.36 -19.71
N ASP A 100 -30.93 -20.08 -19.88
CA ASP A 100 -29.56 -19.65 -20.15
C ASP A 100 -28.67 -19.92 -18.96
N ASP A 101 -27.51 -20.47 -19.20
CA ASP A 101 -26.40 -20.64 -18.26
C ASP A 101 -25.50 -19.41 -18.34
N LEU A 102 -24.93 -18.95 -17.20
CA LEU A 102 -24.04 -17.81 -17.12
C LEU A 102 -22.60 -18.29 -16.96
N ILE A 103 -21.73 -17.91 -17.88
CA ILE A 103 -20.28 -18.15 -17.82
C ILE A 103 -19.62 -16.87 -17.28
N VAL A 104 -18.86 -16.97 -16.20
CA VAL A 104 -18.05 -15.89 -15.63
C VAL A 104 -16.58 -16.23 -15.79
N VAL A 105 -15.86 -15.37 -16.50
CA VAL A 105 -14.41 -15.47 -16.68
C VAL A 105 -13.73 -14.73 -15.54
N ASN A 106 -12.93 -15.44 -14.74
CA ASN A 106 -12.13 -14.87 -13.67
C ASN A 106 -10.71 -14.64 -14.17
N TRP A 107 -10.20 -13.43 -13.98
CA TRP A 107 -8.88 -13.06 -14.51
C TRP A 107 -7.80 -12.92 -13.43
N PHE A 108 -8.09 -12.20 -12.35
CA PHE A 108 -7.13 -11.91 -11.27
C PHE A 108 -7.87 -11.62 -9.96
N ASN A 109 -7.52 -12.32 -8.89
CA ASN A 109 -8.19 -12.18 -7.59
C ASN A 109 -7.36 -11.43 -6.54
N GLY A 110 -6.39 -10.62 -6.99
CA GLY A 110 -5.45 -9.92 -6.12
C GLY A 110 -4.22 -10.74 -5.71
N ILE A 111 -4.28 -12.07 -5.90
CA ILE A 111 -3.22 -12.98 -5.51
C ILE A 111 -2.61 -13.69 -6.71
N ARG A 112 -3.46 -14.28 -7.54
CA ARG A 112 -3.04 -15.14 -8.64
C ARG A 112 -3.94 -14.99 -9.86
N ARG A 113 -3.43 -15.41 -11.01
CA ARG A 113 -4.13 -15.40 -12.31
C ARG A 113 -4.43 -16.79 -12.86
N ASP A 114 -3.95 -17.84 -12.23
CA ASP A 114 -4.24 -19.22 -12.58
C ASP A 114 -5.59 -19.68 -12.04
N LEU A 115 -6.62 -18.85 -12.26
CA LEU A 115 -7.97 -19.05 -11.76
C LEU A 115 -8.78 -19.96 -12.68
N ASN A 116 -9.84 -20.55 -12.13
CA ASN A 116 -10.86 -21.22 -12.91
C ASN A 116 -11.93 -20.22 -13.34
N SER A 117 -12.50 -20.39 -14.53
CA SER A 117 -13.74 -19.75 -14.94
C SER A 117 -14.94 -20.55 -14.45
N THR A 118 -16.06 -19.90 -14.17
CA THR A 118 -17.23 -20.51 -13.53
C THR A 118 -18.44 -20.49 -14.46
N ILE A 119 -19.12 -21.61 -14.61
CA ILE A 119 -20.43 -21.73 -15.26
C ILE A 119 -21.48 -21.84 -14.16
N TYR A 120 -22.44 -20.93 -14.13
CA TYR A 120 -23.63 -20.99 -13.28
C TYR A 120 -24.81 -21.47 -14.09
N TYR A 121 -25.28 -22.68 -13.81
CA TYR A 121 -26.36 -23.30 -14.60
C TYR A 121 -27.72 -22.69 -14.30
N GLY A 122 -28.42 -22.32 -15.36
CA GLY A 122 -29.77 -21.78 -15.34
C GLY A 122 -30.83 -22.79 -14.89
N SER A 123 -31.92 -22.31 -14.34
CA SER A 123 -33.01 -23.12 -13.84
C SER A 123 -34.26 -22.31 -13.59
N PRO A 124 -35.41 -22.95 -13.25
CA PRO A 124 -36.64 -22.24 -12.84
C PRO A 124 -36.44 -21.22 -11.70
N ASP A 125 -35.41 -21.39 -10.86
CA ASP A 125 -35.08 -20.50 -9.76
C ASP A 125 -33.96 -19.49 -10.10
N GLY A 126 -33.53 -19.41 -11.35
CA GLY A 126 -32.43 -18.57 -11.84
C GLY A 126 -31.05 -19.18 -11.62
N TRP A 127 -30.04 -18.34 -11.70
CA TRP A 127 -28.64 -18.69 -11.42
C TRP A 127 -28.38 -18.73 -9.93
N SER A 128 -27.57 -19.70 -9.47
CA SER A 128 -27.19 -19.79 -8.04
C SER A 128 -25.83 -20.44 -7.87
N GLU A 129 -25.12 -20.10 -6.77
CA GLU A 129 -23.86 -20.74 -6.40
C GLU A 129 -23.97 -22.24 -6.16
N ARG A 130 -25.15 -22.77 -5.91
CA ARG A 130 -25.37 -24.20 -5.66
C ARG A 130 -25.30 -25.06 -6.90
N ARG A 131 -25.43 -24.46 -8.08
CA ARG A 131 -25.42 -25.15 -9.37
C ARG A 131 -24.40 -24.49 -10.26
N HIS A 132 -23.14 -24.82 -10.04
CA HIS A 132 -22.05 -24.29 -10.83
C HIS A 132 -21.04 -25.38 -11.17
N GLN A 133 -20.25 -25.12 -12.17
CA GLN A 133 -19.07 -25.87 -12.55
C GLN A 133 -17.90 -24.94 -12.77
N GLN A 134 -16.71 -25.37 -12.39
CA GLN A 134 -15.47 -24.65 -12.67
C GLN A 134 -14.68 -25.35 -13.78
N LEU A 135 -14.16 -24.54 -14.70
CA LEU A 135 -13.28 -25.00 -15.77
C LEU A 135 -11.87 -24.40 -15.58
N PRO A 136 -10.79 -25.18 -15.76
CA PRO A 136 -9.42 -24.72 -15.60
C PRO A 136 -9.00 -23.85 -16.79
N VAL A 137 -9.17 -22.57 -16.70
CA VAL A 137 -8.82 -21.58 -17.71
C VAL A 137 -7.93 -20.51 -17.08
N PRO A 138 -6.63 -20.82 -16.85
CA PRO A 138 -5.72 -19.87 -16.26
C PRO A 138 -5.52 -18.63 -17.13
N PHE A 139 -5.33 -17.46 -16.50
CA PHE A 139 -5.10 -16.17 -17.17
C PHE A 139 -6.20 -15.82 -18.20
N ALA A 140 -7.44 -16.20 -17.90
CA ALA A 140 -8.54 -16.03 -18.84
C ALA A 140 -8.95 -14.56 -18.98
N THR A 141 -9.16 -14.11 -20.23
CA THR A 141 -9.57 -12.73 -20.54
C THR A 141 -10.89 -12.65 -21.30
N SER A 142 -11.33 -13.73 -21.92
CA SER A 142 -12.56 -13.74 -22.72
C SER A 142 -13.14 -15.14 -22.85
N VAL A 143 -14.45 -15.22 -23.12
CA VAL A 143 -15.14 -16.44 -23.55
C VAL A 143 -16.09 -16.12 -24.69
N ALA A 144 -16.19 -17.04 -25.65
CA ALA A 144 -17.20 -17.06 -26.70
C ALA A 144 -17.90 -18.43 -26.72
N VAL A 145 -19.18 -18.44 -27.05
CA VAL A 145 -20.01 -19.65 -27.09
C VAL A 145 -20.50 -19.86 -28.50
N GLY A 146 -20.37 -21.09 -29.01
CA GLY A 146 -20.84 -21.43 -30.32
C GLY A 146 -20.66 -22.92 -30.63
N ASP A 147 -21.43 -23.46 -31.56
CA ASP A 147 -21.23 -24.83 -32.11
C ASP A 147 -20.17 -24.76 -33.23
N PHE A 148 -18.88 -24.89 -32.81
CA PHE A 148 -17.74 -24.73 -33.71
C PHE A 148 -17.51 -25.97 -34.59
N ASN A 149 -18.10 -27.11 -34.25
CA ASN A 149 -17.91 -28.39 -34.92
C ASN A 149 -19.17 -28.93 -35.60
N GLY A 150 -20.33 -28.27 -35.45
CA GLY A 150 -21.60 -28.60 -36.06
C GLY A 150 -22.25 -29.87 -35.49
N ASP A 151 -21.97 -30.22 -34.24
CA ASP A 151 -22.57 -31.38 -33.58
C ASP A 151 -23.91 -31.08 -32.90
N GLY A 152 -24.33 -29.81 -32.92
CA GLY A 152 -25.57 -29.32 -32.34
C GLY A 152 -25.49 -29.03 -30.85
N GLN A 153 -24.30 -29.07 -30.25
CA GLN A 153 -24.05 -28.67 -28.86
C GLN A 153 -23.21 -27.39 -28.83
N PRO A 154 -23.49 -26.43 -27.93
CA PRO A 154 -22.67 -25.25 -27.81
C PRO A 154 -21.33 -25.55 -27.12
N ASP A 155 -20.24 -25.15 -27.76
CA ASP A 155 -18.88 -25.28 -27.27
C ASP A 155 -18.41 -23.96 -26.59
N LEU A 156 -17.33 -24.02 -25.84
CA LEU A 156 -16.76 -22.85 -25.14
C LEU A 156 -15.33 -22.56 -25.63
N ALA A 157 -15.12 -21.36 -26.17
CA ALA A 157 -13.85 -20.86 -26.62
C ALA A 157 -13.34 -19.77 -25.68
N PHE A 158 -12.34 -20.11 -24.89
CA PHE A 158 -11.72 -19.16 -23.95
C PHE A 158 -10.40 -18.62 -24.51
N ILE A 159 -10.13 -17.34 -24.28
CA ILE A 159 -8.77 -16.81 -24.39
C ILE A 159 -8.10 -17.01 -23.03
N SER A 160 -7.08 -17.85 -22.99
CA SER A 160 -6.34 -18.29 -21.80
C SER A 160 -4.85 -18.10 -22.05
N ASP A 161 -4.16 -17.34 -21.18
CA ASP A 161 -2.75 -17.01 -21.34
C ASP A 161 -2.37 -16.48 -22.75
N GLY A 162 -3.24 -15.62 -23.28
CA GLY A 162 -3.07 -15.03 -24.61
C GLY A 162 -3.33 -15.96 -25.80
N HIS A 163 -3.82 -17.18 -25.60
CA HIS A 163 -4.10 -18.18 -26.62
C HIS A 163 -5.50 -18.78 -26.45
N LEU A 164 -5.99 -19.45 -27.49
CA LEU A 164 -7.32 -20.09 -27.51
C LEU A 164 -7.30 -21.44 -26.80
N ARG A 165 -8.12 -21.59 -25.75
CA ARG A 165 -8.49 -22.88 -25.14
C ARG A 165 -9.94 -23.21 -25.45
N LEU A 166 -10.17 -24.34 -26.09
CA LEU A 166 -11.47 -24.78 -26.59
C LEU A 166 -11.95 -26.01 -25.81
N PHE A 167 -13.15 -25.92 -25.24
CA PHE A 167 -13.86 -27.03 -24.65
C PHE A 167 -15.01 -27.43 -25.58
N TYR A 168 -14.91 -28.61 -26.20
CA TYR A 168 -16.03 -29.21 -26.93
C TYR A 168 -16.97 -29.89 -25.94
N GLN A 169 -18.27 -29.57 -26.04
CA GLN A 169 -19.26 -30.18 -25.18
C GLN A 169 -19.43 -31.66 -25.51
N GLY A 170 -19.57 -32.51 -24.50
CA GLY A 170 -19.84 -33.92 -24.63
C GLY A 170 -21.22 -34.28 -24.07
N HIS A 171 -21.61 -35.54 -24.17
CA HIS A 171 -22.90 -36.04 -23.68
C HIS A 171 -23.13 -35.81 -22.15
N LEU A 172 -22.08 -35.58 -21.40
CA LEU A 172 -22.12 -35.29 -19.96
C LEU A 172 -21.80 -33.82 -19.63
N GLY A 173 -21.87 -32.95 -20.66
CA GLY A 173 -21.45 -31.54 -20.53
C GLY A 173 -19.95 -31.37 -20.70
N PHE A 174 -19.38 -30.35 -20.03
CA PHE A 174 -17.96 -30.01 -20.12
C PHE A 174 -17.13 -30.78 -19.09
N GLU A 175 -16.09 -31.45 -19.57
CA GLU A 175 -15.13 -32.17 -18.76
C GLU A 175 -13.90 -31.28 -18.52
N PRO A 176 -13.52 -30.95 -17.28
CA PRO A 176 -12.42 -30.02 -16.98
C PRO A 176 -11.06 -30.42 -17.57
N LYS A 177 -10.85 -31.69 -17.88
CA LYS A 177 -9.59 -32.20 -18.46
C LYS A 177 -9.66 -32.43 -19.98
N ARG A 178 -10.81 -32.15 -20.60
CA ARG A 178 -11.04 -32.39 -22.04
C ARG A 178 -11.13 -31.04 -22.76
N PHE A 179 -9.97 -30.46 -23.04
CA PHE A 179 -9.86 -29.22 -23.83
C PHE A 179 -8.78 -29.37 -24.91
N VAL A 180 -8.80 -28.46 -25.86
CA VAL A 180 -7.80 -28.33 -26.91
C VAL A 180 -7.23 -26.93 -26.86
N ASP A 181 -5.92 -26.83 -26.69
CA ASP A 181 -5.21 -25.54 -26.81
C ASP A 181 -4.78 -25.36 -28.27
N LEU A 182 -5.21 -24.27 -28.89
CA LEU A 182 -4.86 -23.89 -30.25
C LEU A 182 -3.92 -22.69 -30.23
N ASP A 183 -2.91 -22.70 -31.12
CA ASP A 183 -1.99 -21.55 -31.28
C ASP A 183 -2.69 -20.43 -32.06
N ILE A 184 -3.70 -19.85 -31.44
CA ILE A 184 -4.48 -18.71 -31.90
C ILE A 184 -4.29 -17.61 -30.85
N PRO A 185 -3.43 -16.58 -31.12
CA PRO A 185 -3.20 -15.50 -30.18
C PRO A 185 -4.43 -14.61 -30.05
N GLY A 186 -4.78 -14.23 -28.82
CA GLY A 186 -5.96 -13.43 -28.57
C GLY A 186 -5.98 -12.77 -27.19
N GLN A 187 -6.88 -11.82 -27.07
CA GLN A 187 -7.22 -11.16 -25.82
C GLN A 187 -8.73 -11.08 -25.61
N GLN A 188 -9.47 -10.87 -26.69
CA GLN A 188 -10.93 -10.84 -26.70
C GLN A 188 -11.45 -11.72 -27.85
N ALA A 189 -12.61 -12.32 -27.64
CA ALA A 189 -13.24 -13.16 -28.63
C ALA A 189 -14.77 -13.04 -28.60
N ALA A 190 -15.40 -13.24 -29.77
CA ALA A 190 -16.84 -13.38 -29.89
C ALA A 190 -17.14 -14.43 -30.98
N ALA A 191 -18.29 -15.10 -30.94
CA ALA A 191 -18.67 -16.14 -31.91
C ALA A 191 -20.06 -15.88 -32.49
N ALA A 192 -20.19 -16.20 -33.77
CA ALA A 192 -21.44 -16.28 -34.50
C ALA A 192 -21.22 -17.08 -35.78
N ASP A 193 -22.27 -17.60 -36.39
CA ASP A 193 -22.23 -18.12 -37.79
C ASP A 193 -22.22 -16.90 -38.73
N LEU A 194 -21.02 -16.54 -39.23
CA LEU A 194 -20.79 -15.30 -39.98
C LEU A 194 -21.00 -15.48 -41.49
N ASP A 195 -20.84 -16.68 -42.01
CA ASP A 195 -20.98 -16.95 -43.45
C ASP A 195 -22.25 -17.75 -43.79
N GLY A 196 -23.00 -18.20 -42.76
CA GLY A 196 -24.26 -18.91 -42.89
C GLY A 196 -24.10 -20.40 -43.27
N ASP A 197 -22.95 -20.99 -42.96
CA ASP A 197 -22.66 -22.40 -43.26
C ASP A 197 -23.12 -23.39 -42.17
N GLY A 198 -23.59 -22.84 -41.03
CA GLY A 198 -24.17 -23.60 -39.92
C GLY A 198 -23.15 -23.98 -38.85
N TYR A 199 -21.90 -23.59 -38.98
CA TYR A 199 -20.87 -23.67 -37.93
C TYR A 199 -20.66 -22.30 -37.31
N ALA A 200 -20.44 -22.22 -36.00
CA ALA A 200 -20.05 -20.98 -35.39
C ALA A 200 -18.61 -20.62 -35.75
N ASP A 201 -18.39 -19.37 -36.14
CA ASP A 201 -17.07 -18.79 -36.38
C ASP A 201 -16.61 -18.02 -35.17
N LEU A 202 -15.29 -17.91 -35.01
CA LEU A 202 -14.70 -17.21 -33.90
C LEU A 202 -13.94 -15.97 -34.36
N VAL A 203 -14.35 -14.80 -33.91
CA VAL A 203 -13.60 -13.54 -34.09
C VAL A 203 -12.70 -13.35 -32.92
N VAL A 204 -11.40 -13.21 -33.16
CA VAL A 204 -10.40 -12.98 -32.10
C VAL A 204 -9.70 -11.65 -32.35
N ARG A 205 -9.56 -10.87 -31.30
CA ARG A 205 -8.78 -9.64 -31.27
C ARG A 205 -7.55 -9.84 -30.38
N THR A 206 -6.36 -9.50 -30.90
CA THR A 206 -5.10 -9.55 -30.13
C THR A 206 -4.90 -8.29 -29.31
N LYS A 207 -3.90 -8.30 -28.43
CA LYS A 207 -3.47 -7.13 -27.63
C LYS A 207 -3.08 -5.95 -28.55
N GLU A 208 -2.46 -6.22 -29.69
CA GLU A 208 -2.06 -5.22 -30.69
C GLU A 208 -3.24 -4.70 -31.52
N GLY A 209 -4.46 -5.14 -31.23
CA GLY A 209 -5.69 -4.72 -31.94
C GLY A 209 -5.94 -5.41 -33.28
N VAL A 210 -5.14 -6.42 -33.63
CA VAL A 210 -5.38 -7.22 -34.86
C VAL A 210 -6.62 -8.07 -34.64
N MET A 211 -7.56 -8.05 -35.62
CA MET A 211 -8.77 -8.88 -35.60
C MET A 211 -8.69 -9.93 -36.71
N THR A 212 -9.03 -11.16 -36.36
CA THR A 212 -9.02 -12.31 -37.27
C THR A 212 -10.26 -13.17 -37.05
N ILE A 213 -10.94 -13.58 -38.13
CA ILE A 213 -12.01 -14.55 -38.10
C ILE A 213 -11.40 -15.93 -38.30
N TYR A 214 -11.69 -16.87 -37.43
CA TYR A 214 -11.39 -18.29 -37.55
C TYR A 214 -12.69 -19.01 -37.85
N TRP A 215 -12.77 -19.60 -39.04
CA TRP A 215 -13.99 -20.21 -39.56
C TRP A 215 -14.23 -21.59 -38.94
N GLY A 216 -15.44 -21.79 -38.48
CA GLY A 216 -15.92 -23.10 -38.04
C GLY A 216 -15.94 -24.16 -39.14
N SER A 217 -15.98 -25.42 -38.76
CA SER A 217 -16.08 -26.54 -39.72
C SER A 217 -16.36 -27.85 -38.99
N ALA A 218 -16.72 -28.90 -39.73
CA ALA A 218 -16.90 -30.24 -39.15
C ALA A 218 -15.69 -30.79 -38.38
N ASP A 219 -14.49 -30.24 -38.61
CA ASP A 219 -13.27 -30.57 -37.88
C ASP A 219 -13.00 -29.57 -36.73
N GLY A 220 -13.92 -28.63 -36.48
CA GLY A 220 -13.80 -27.55 -35.50
C GLY A 220 -12.95 -26.37 -36.00
N LEU A 221 -12.48 -25.54 -35.07
CA LEU A 221 -11.64 -24.37 -35.34
C LEU A 221 -10.20 -24.77 -35.67
N SER A 222 -9.57 -24.03 -36.60
CA SER A 222 -8.19 -24.26 -37.01
C SER A 222 -7.46 -22.95 -37.28
N PRO A 223 -6.19 -22.80 -36.80
CA PRO A 223 -5.38 -21.65 -37.16
C PRO A 223 -5.18 -21.42 -38.66
N GLN A 224 -5.30 -22.46 -39.47
CA GLN A 224 -5.13 -22.41 -40.94
C GLN A 224 -6.39 -21.98 -41.68
N ASN A 225 -7.58 -22.05 -41.04
CA ASN A 225 -8.85 -21.65 -41.62
C ASN A 225 -9.27 -20.27 -41.12
N ALA A 226 -8.51 -19.23 -41.49
CA ALA A 226 -8.66 -17.90 -40.92
C ALA A 226 -8.60 -16.78 -41.96
N THR A 227 -9.31 -15.70 -41.71
CA THR A 227 -9.28 -14.47 -42.51
C THR A 227 -9.05 -13.27 -41.59
N PRO A 228 -7.87 -12.59 -41.67
CA PRO A 228 -7.66 -11.37 -40.94
C PRO A 228 -8.46 -10.21 -41.52
N LEU A 229 -8.92 -9.29 -40.67
CA LEU A 229 -9.49 -8.02 -41.15
C LEU A 229 -8.44 -7.20 -41.88
N PRO A 230 -8.87 -6.41 -42.92
CA PRO A 230 -7.96 -5.49 -43.62
C PRO A 230 -7.25 -4.52 -42.64
N PRO A 231 -5.92 -4.38 -42.75
CA PRO A 231 -5.15 -3.53 -41.79
C PRO A 231 -5.53 -2.04 -41.79
N ASP A 232 -6.12 -1.56 -42.89
CA ASP A 232 -6.59 -0.18 -43.01
C ASP A 232 -7.84 0.12 -42.18
N LEU A 233 -8.55 -0.90 -41.74
CA LEU A 233 -9.68 -0.80 -40.80
C LEU A 233 -9.23 -0.82 -39.33
N LEU A 234 -8.03 -1.32 -39.08
CA LEU A 234 -7.50 -1.48 -37.70
C LEU A 234 -6.73 -0.25 -37.26
N VAL A 235 -6.84 0.11 -36.02
CA VAL A 235 -6.07 1.21 -35.41
C VAL A 235 -4.73 0.65 -34.92
N SER A 236 -3.65 1.33 -35.26
CA SER A 236 -2.37 1.05 -34.60
C SER A 236 -2.50 1.30 -33.10
N PRO A 237 -2.05 0.39 -32.24
CA PRO A 237 -2.06 0.62 -30.80
C PRO A 237 -1.31 1.90 -30.51
N GLN A 238 -1.88 2.75 -29.65
CA GLN A 238 -1.07 3.80 -29.00
C GLN A 238 0.03 3.08 -28.22
N LYS A 239 1.27 3.54 -28.32
CA LYS A 239 2.33 3.03 -27.46
C LYS A 239 1.91 3.27 -26.03
N GLU A 240 1.67 2.20 -25.30
CA GLU A 240 1.70 2.25 -23.87
C GLU A 240 3.10 2.72 -23.48
N ASP A 241 3.21 3.80 -22.74
CA ASP A 241 4.40 4.06 -21.95
C ASP A 241 4.48 2.89 -20.96
N ASP A 242 5.47 2.02 -21.18
CA ASP A 242 5.86 1.00 -20.23
C ASP A 242 6.40 1.72 -18.97
N ASP A 243 5.51 2.20 -18.10
CA ASP A 243 5.87 2.51 -16.72
C ASP A 243 5.84 1.18 -15.93
N PRO A 244 7.02 0.59 -15.66
CA PRO A 244 7.06 -0.68 -14.93
C PRO A 244 6.63 -0.54 -13.48
N GLN A 245 6.27 0.69 -13.04
CA GLN A 245 5.87 1.01 -11.67
C GLN A 245 4.40 1.43 -11.53
N ALA A 246 3.68 1.61 -12.63
CA ALA A 246 2.23 1.70 -12.57
C ALA A 246 1.72 0.44 -11.86
N GLY A 247 1.04 0.62 -10.73
CA GLY A 247 0.56 -0.48 -9.90
C GLY A 247 -0.21 -1.49 -10.76
N TYR A 248 -0.18 -2.75 -10.44
CA TYR A 248 -0.74 -3.89 -11.17
C TYR A 248 -2.15 -3.70 -11.79
N ALA A 249 -2.86 -2.66 -11.39
CA ALA A 249 -4.20 -2.31 -11.86
C ALA A 249 -4.23 -1.52 -13.17
N GLU A 250 -3.20 -0.77 -13.53
CA GLU A 250 -3.22 0.17 -14.66
C GLU A 250 -2.86 -0.46 -16.00
N HIS A 251 -2.03 -1.51 -16.02
CA HIS A 251 -1.67 -2.23 -17.26
C HIS A 251 -2.83 -2.94 -17.95
N VAL A 252 -4.04 -2.81 -17.43
CA VAL A 252 -5.18 -3.62 -17.83
C VAL A 252 -6.22 -2.81 -18.60
N GLU A 253 -6.14 -1.49 -18.62
CA GLU A 253 -7.23 -0.66 -19.12
C GLU A 253 -7.44 -0.74 -20.64
N ASP A 254 -6.41 -0.89 -21.46
CA ASP A 254 -6.56 -1.01 -22.92
C ASP A 254 -6.97 -2.39 -23.41
N ALA A 255 -6.93 -3.40 -22.54
CA ALA A 255 -7.38 -4.75 -22.84
C ALA A 255 -8.91 -4.91 -23.02
N HIS A 256 -9.69 -3.85 -22.77
CA HIS A 256 -11.14 -3.91 -22.58
C HIS A 256 -11.98 -3.63 -23.80
N ARG A 257 -11.41 -3.25 -24.94
CA ARG A 257 -12.22 -3.09 -26.15
C ARG A 257 -12.75 -4.44 -26.58
N LEU A 258 -14.07 -4.58 -26.48
CA LEU A 258 -14.72 -5.85 -26.74
C LEU A 258 -14.77 -6.17 -28.24
N VAL A 259 -14.78 -7.44 -28.53
CA VAL A 259 -15.23 -7.92 -29.83
C VAL A 259 -16.74 -8.04 -29.75
N SER A 260 -17.46 -7.23 -30.53
CA SER A 260 -18.92 -7.28 -30.63
C SER A 260 -19.33 -7.64 -32.06
N ILE A 261 -20.34 -8.47 -32.17
CA ILE A 261 -20.98 -8.84 -33.42
C ILE A 261 -22.43 -8.41 -33.36
N VAL A 262 -22.88 -7.59 -34.30
CA VAL A 262 -24.28 -7.17 -34.42
C VAL A 262 -24.86 -7.59 -35.74
N HIS A 263 -26.12 -7.99 -35.79
CA HIS A 263 -26.82 -8.36 -37.02
C HIS A 263 -27.71 -7.22 -37.50
N LEU A 264 -27.46 -6.71 -38.69
CA LEU A 264 -28.27 -5.69 -39.34
C LEU A 264 -28.87 -6.26 -40.61
N ASP A 265 -30.20 -6.27 -40.69
CA ASP A 265 -30.93 -6.87 -41.80
C ASP A 265 -30.50 -8.31 -42.11
N GLY A 266 -30.16 -9.09 -41.08
CA GLY A 266 -29.71 -10.47 -41.19
C GLY A 266 -28.24 -10.63 -41.62
N VAL A 267 -27.48 -9.55 -41.79
CA VAL A 267 -26.05 -9.59 -42.12
C VAL A 267 -25.24 -9.32 -40.81
N PRO A 268 -24.28 -10.22 -40.47
CA PRO A 268 -23.42 -9.98 -39.32
C PRO A 268 -22.41 -8.87 -39.60
N HIS A 269 -22.21 -8.00 -38.65
CA HIS A 269 -21.26 -6.87 -38.68
C HIS A 269 -20.32 -6.96 -37.53
N LEU A 270 -19.03 -6.81 -37.80
CA LEU A 270 -18.00 -6.75 -36.78
C LEU A 270 -17.79 -5.32 -36.33
N PHE A 271 -17.81 -5.10 -35.04
CA PHE A 271 -17.47 -3.82 -34.44
C PHE A 271 -15.96 -3.62 -34.43
N VAL A 272 -15.53 -2.46 -34.95
CA VAL A 272 -14.14 -2.01 -34.93
C VAL A 272 -14.08 -0.62 -34.32
N ALA A 273 -13.51 -0.53 -33.12
CA ALA A 273 -13.33 0.74 -32.46
C ALA A 273 -12.11 1.48 -33.00
N GLN A 274 -12.29 2.76 -33.30
CA GLN A 274 -11.22 3.71 -33.63
C GLN A 274 -11.28 4.91 -32.64
N PRO A 275 -10.21 5.68 -32.42
CA PRO A 275 -10.22 6.76 -31.43
C PRO A 275 -11.33 7.77 -31.60
N GLU A 276 -11.61 8.17 -32.84
CA GLU A 276 -12.55 9.24 -33.18
C GLU A 276 -13.89 8.74 -33.74
N GLN A 277 -14.00 7.43 -34.04
CA GLN A 277 -15.20 6.86 -34.68
C GLN A 277 -15.30 5.35 -34.40
N ALA A 278 -16.49 4.79 -34.59
CA ALA A 278 -16.73 3.37 -34.60
C ALA A 278 -17.09 2.89 -36.02
N LEU A 279 -16.66 1.70 -36.37
CA LEU A 279 -17.02 1.04 -37.64
C LEU A 279 -17.81 -0.23 -37.36
N LEU A 280 -18.81 -0.52 -38.21
CA LEU A 280 -19.44 -1.81 -38.33
C LEU A 280 -19.14 -2.38 -39.70
N VAL A 281 -18.33 -3.43 -39.71
CA VAL A 281 -17.83 -4.07 -40.96
C VAL A 281 -18.69 -5.29 -41.28
N PRO A 282 -19.47 -5.29 -42.36
CA PRO A 282 -20.30 -6.45 -42.71
C PRO A 282 -19.43 -7.62 -43.19
N VAL A 283 -19.77 -8.81 -42.71
CA VAL A 283 -19.20 -10.09 -43.20
C VAL A 283 -20.21 -10.73 -44.11
N LEU A 284 -19.78 -11.04 -45.34
CA LEU A 284 -20.63 -11.60 -46.37
C LEU A 284 -20.51 -13.14 -46.42
N ALA A 285 -21.52 -13.80 -46.89
CA ALA A 285 -21.56 -15.26 -46.98
C ALA A 285 -20.42 -15.91 -47.82
N ASP A 286 -19.75 -15.15 -48.67
CA ASP A 286 -18.56 -15.58 -49.39
C ASP A 286 -17.25 -15.31 -48.62
N ARG A 287 -17.34 -14.97 -47.32
CA ARG A 287 -16.23 -14.64 -46.42
C ARG A 287 -15.48 -13.34 -46.77
N ALA A 288 -16.10 -12.51 -47.59
CA ALA A 288 -15.60 -11.19 -47.96
C ALA A 288 -16.10 -10.12 -46.96
N PHE A 289 -15.40 -9.01 -46.87
CA PHE A 289 -15.84 -7.85 -46.08
C PHE A 289 -16.58 -6.84 -46.96
N GLY A 290 -17.74 -6.41 -46.51
CA GLY A 290 -18.51 -5.37 -47.18
C GLY A 290 -17.99 -3.95 -46.81
N MET A 291 -18.66 -2.92 -47.32
CA MET A 291 -18.33 -1.55 -47.06
C MET A 291 -18.72 -1.20 -45.61
N PRO A 292 -17.80 -0.69 -44.76
CA PRO A 292 -18.10 -0.39 -43.39
C PRO A 292 -19.13 0.75 -43.22
N LEU A 293 -20.01 0.62 -42.24
CA LEU A 293 -20.80 1.73 -41.71
C LEU A 293 -19.95 2.49 -40.70
N THR A 294 -19.99 3.82 -40.72
CA THR A 294 -19.18 4.67 -39.89
C THR A 294 -20.05 5.53 -38.97
N PHE A 295 -19.70 5.58 -37.68
CA PHE A 295 -20.42 6.28 -36.62
C PHE A 295 -19.46 7.24 -35.87
N GLY A 296 -19.90 8.48 -35.63
CA GLY A 296 -19.12 9.49 -34.92
C GLY A 296 -19.05 9.28 -33.40
N CYS A 297 -18.62 8.09 -32.99
CA CYS A 297 -18.47 7.68 -31.59
C CYS A 297 -17.00 7.66 -31.22
N ARG A 298 -16.56 8.65 -30.45
CA ARG A 298 -15.21 8.66 -29.90
C ARG A 298 -15.09 7.60 -28.81
N GLN A 299 -13.94 6.93 -28.76
CA GLN A 299 -13.60 5.97 -27.70
C GLN A 299 -14.71 4.94 -27.42
N ALA A 300 -15.33 4.40 -28.45
CA ALA A 300 -16.30 3.32 -28.32
C ALA A 300 -15.62 2.02 -27.86
N TYR A 301 -16.22 1.36 -26.87
CA TYR A 301 -15.71 0.10 -26.27
C TYR A 301 -16.56 -1.10 -26.62
N SER A 302 -17.85 -0.90 -26.81
CA SER A 302 -18.83 -1.95 -27.12
C SER A 302 -19.98 -1.36 -27.93
N VAL A 303 -20.71 -2.24 -28.62
CA VAL A 303 -21.96 -1.91 -29.31
C VAL A 303 -22.97 -3.02 -29.09
N ALA A 304 -24.22 -2.66 -28.93
CA ALA A 304 -25.37 -3.57 -28.92
C ALA A 304 -26.46 -3.08 -29.88
N ALA A 305 -27.31 -3.98 -30.32
CA ALA A 305 -28.37 -3.72 -31.28
C ALA A 305 -29.71 -4.25 -30.76
N GLY A 306 -30.80 -3.51 -30.95
CA GLY A 306 -32.14 -3.91 -30.60
C GLY A 306 -33.18 -2.88 -31.06
N ASP A 307 -34.46 -3.21 -31.02
CA ASP A 307 -35.57 -2.30 -31.31
C ASP A 307 -35.97 -1.58 -29.99
N ILE A 308 -35.35 -0.43 -29.72
CA ILE A 308 -35.50 0.30 -28.47
C ILE A 308 -36.86 1.01 -28.40
N ASN A 309 -37.41 1.37 -29.53
CA ASN A 309 -38.65 2.14 -29.59
C ASN A 309 -39.86 1.35 -30.17
N GLY A 310 -39.68 0.05 -30.35
CA GLY A 310 -40.78 -0.83 -30.80
C GLY A 310 -41.28 -0.57 -32.24
N ASN A 311 -40.46 0.06 -33.09
CA ASN A 311 -40.87 0.46 -34.44
C ASN A 311 -40.53 -0.61 -35.50
N GLY A 312 -39.93 -1.72 -35.11
CA GLY A 312 -39.53 -2.82 -35.96
C GLY A 312 -38.24 -2.58 -36.75
N GLN A 313 -37.49 -1.53 -36.43
CA GLN A 313 -36.14 -1.27 -36.97
C GLN A 313 -35.10 -1.48 -35.87
N THR A 314 -33.93 -1.99 -36.25
CA THR A 314 -32.86 -2.18 -35.30
C THR A 314 -32.16 -0.86 -35.00
N ASP A 315 -32.11 -0.47 -33.73
CA ASP A 315 -31.34 0.65 -33.25
C ASP A 315 -29.96 0.16 -32.73
N LEU A 316 -28.98 1.06 -32.68
CA LEU A 316 -27.62 0.75 -32.21
C LEU A 316 -27.27 1.60 -31.01
N VAL A 317 -26.65 0.98 -30.00
CA VAL A 317 -26.15 1.69 -28.81
C VAL A 317 -24.65 1.46 -28.68
N PHE A 318 -23.89 2.54 -28.61
CA PHE A 318 -22.45 2.51 -28.41
C PHE A 318 -22.10 2.95 -26.97
N ALA A 319 -21.43 2.08 -26.23
CA ALA A 319 -20.80 2.43 -24.98
C ALA A 319 -19.46 3.12 -25.25
N CYS A 320 -19.30 4.33 -24.73
CA CYS A 320 -18.11 5.15 -24.96
C CYS A 320 -17.41 5.45 -23.63
N ARG A 321 -16.08 5.34 -23.64
CA ARG A 321 -15.22 5.53 -22.47
C ARG A 321 -14.12 6.51 -22.81
N ASP A 322 -13.79 7.44 -21.90
CA ASP A 322 -12.66 8.33 -22.04
C ASP A 322 -11.33 7.56 -22.03
N ALA A 323 -10.44 7.89 -22.98
CA ALA A 323 -9.08 7.33 -23.02
C ALA A 323 -8.15 7.84 -21.89
N GLY A 324 -8.63 8.80 -21.09
CA GLY A 324 -7.81 9.59 -20.18
C GLY A 324 -6.97 10.63 -20.92
N ASP A 325 -6.75 11.78 -20.29
CA ASP A 325 -5.86 12.80 -20.83
C ASP A 325 -4.43 12.43 -20.46
N ALA A 326 -3.66 11.91 -21.42
CA ALA A 326 -2.27 11.50 -21.24
C ALA A 326 -1.33 12.65 -20.86
N ASP A 327 -1.82 13.90 -20.95
CA ASP A 327 -1.04 15.11 -20.69
C ASP A 327 -1.13 15.63 -19.24
N THR A 328 -1.92 14.99 -18.37
CA THR A 328 -1.89 15.32 -16.95
C THR A 328 -1.03 14.31 -16.18
N PRO A 329 -0.08 14.77 -15.33
CA PRO A 329 0.82 13.87 -14.58
C PRO A 329 0.11 12.83 -13.68
N GLN A 330 -1.19 12.92 -13.56
CA GLN A 330 -2.05 12.08 -12.73
C GLN A 330 -3.21 11.47 -13.50
N GLY A 331 -3.18 11.56 -14.86
CA GLY A 331 -4.20 10.98 -15.73
C GLY A 331 -5.61 11.24 -15.22
N ASN A 332 -6.14 12.45 -15.36
CA ASN A 332 -7.50 12.75 -14.88
C ASN A 332 -8.52 11.97 -15.71
N LYS A 333 -8.67 10.69 -15.40
CA LYS A 333 -9.49 9.73 -16.13
C LYS A 333 -10.96 9.84 -15.69
N GLN A 334 -11.53 11.06 -15.72
CA GLN A 334 -12.93 11.28 -15.30
C GLN A 334 -13.96 10.58 -16.20
N GLY A 335 -13.55 10.14 -17.39
CA GLY A 335 -14.32 9.23 -18.22
C GLY A 335 -15.67 9.77 -18.66
N ASN A 336 -15.71 11.01 -19.11
CA ASN A 336 -16.96 11.71 -19.45
C ASN A 336 -17.32 11.65 -20.95
N GLU A 337 -16.87 10.64 -21.69
CA GLU A 337 -17.32 10.46 -23.07
C GLU A 337 -18.80 10.06 -23.11
N THR A 338 -19.51 10.62 -24.06
CA THR A 338 -20.95 10.41 -24.22
C THR A 338 -21.17 9.09 -24.96
N SER A 339 -21.99 8.21 -24.40
CA SER A 339 -22.52 7.06 -25.11
C SER A 339 -23.66 7.49 -26.04
N TRP A 340 -23.93 6.73 -27.12
CA TRP A 340 -24.85 7.18 -28.16
C TRP A 340 -25.83 6.08 -28.56
N ILE A 341 -27.09 6.49 -28.78
CA ILE A 341 -28.07 5.70 -29.52
C ILE A 341 -28.11 6.24 -30.94
N TYR A 342 -27.97 5.38 -31.95
CA TYR A 342 -28.25 5.67 -33.31
C TYR A 342 -29.56 4.97 -33.72
N TRP A 343 -30.57 5.77 -34.04
CA TRP A 343 -31.89 5.28 -34.37
C TRP A 343 -31.92 4.70 -35.79
N GLY A 344 -32.41 3.47 -35.88
CA GLY A 344 -32.64 2.82 -37.15
C GLY A 344 -33.82 3.40 -37.92
N GLY A 345 -33.74 3.47 -39.22
CA GLY A 345 -34.82 3.98 -40.05
C GLY A 345 -34.72 3.52 -41.51
N ALA A 346 -35.74 3.80 -42.30
CA ALA A 346 -35.78 3.42 -43.72
C ALA A 346 -34.63 4.00 -44.56
N ALA A 347 -33.98 5.06 -44.09
CA ALA A 347 -32.79 5.68 -44.68
C ALA A 347 -31.46 5.16 -44.13
N GLY A 348 -31.48 4.16 -43.24
CA GLY A 348 -30.33 3.74 -42.44
C GLY A 348 -30.05 4.64 -41.24
N TYR A 349 -28.83 4.63 -40.76
CA TYR A 349 -28.37 5.40 -39.61
C TYR A 349 -27.79 6.73 -40.05
N GLY A 350 -28.01 7.80 -39.22
CA GLY A 350 -27.46 9.11 -39.52
C GLY A 350 -27.04 9.87 -38.25
N GLU A 351 -26.03 10.74 -38.38
CA GLU A 351 -25.55 11.57 -37.24
C GLU A 351 -26.63 12.53 -36.72
N ASP A 352 -27.60 12.92 -37.55
CA ASP A 352 -28.72 13.76 -37.13
C ASP A 352 -29.83 12.94 -36.42
N ALA A 353 -29.80 11.62 -36.53
CA ALA A 353 -30.74 10.70 -35.89
C ALA A 353 -30.09 9.90 -34.76
N ARG A 354 -29.48 10.62 -33.81
CA ARG A 354 -28.86 10.02 -32.63
C ARG A 354 -29.25 10.72 -31.34
N THR A 355 -29.21 10.00 -30.25
CA THR A 355 -29.48 10.50 -28.90
C THR A 355 -28.29 10.24 -28.00
N ALA A 356 -27.89 11.26 -27.23
CA ALA A 356 -26.83 11.14 -26.25
C ALA A 356 -27.33 10.47 -24.97
N LEU A 357 -26.54 9.54 -24.45
CA LEU A 357 -26.74 8.91 -23.14
C LEU A 357 -25.68 9.42 -22.17
N ALA A 358 -26.11 9.93 -21.02
CA ALA A 358 -25.18 10.27 -19.94
C ALA A 358 -24.53 8.97 -19.41
N SER A 359 -23.21 8.92 -19.44
CA SER A 359 -22.44 7.77 -18.98
C SER A 359 -21.11 8.20 -18.39
N GLN A 360 -20.56 7.37 -17.50
CA GLN A 360 -19.21 7.52 -16.95
C GLN A 360 -18.44 6.22 -17.21
N ARG A 361 -17.36 6.30 -17.98
CA ARG A 361 -16.51 5.14 -18.30
C ARG A 361 -17.32 3.90 -18.68
N ALA A 362 -18.27 4.06 -19.61
CA ALA A 362 -19.09 2.93 -20.06
C ALA A 362 -18.19 1.89 -20.72
N CYS A 363 -18.13 0.69 -20.14
CA CYS A 363 -17.28 -0.41 -20.60
C CYS A 363 -17.99 -1.36 -21.53
N ASP A 364 -19.33 -1.53 -21.32
CA ASP A 364 -20.14 -2.45 -22.10
C ASP A 364 -21.59 -1.98 -22.15
N VAL A 365 -22.34 -2.49 -23.13
CA VAL A 365 -23.77 -2.23 -23.29
C VAL A 365 -24.49 -3.48 -23.72
N ALA A 366 -25.68 -3.71 -23.16
CA ALA A 366 -26.63 -4.71 -23.65
C ALA A 366 -27.97 -4.03 -23.95
N VAL A 367 -28.70 -4.59 -24.91
CA VAL A 367 -30.05 -4.17 -25.31
C VAL A 367 -30.95 -5.38 -25.33
N ALA A 368 -32.03 -5.35 -24.53
CA ALA A 368 -33.01 -6.43 -24.44
C ALA A 368 -34.34 -5.87 -23.95
N ASP A 369 -35.45 -6.43 -24.43
CA ASP A 369 -36.79 -6.16 -23.91
C ASP A 369 -36.95 -6.95 -22.61
N LEU A 370 -36.86 -6.26 -21.47
CA LEU A 370 -36.84 -6.85 -20.14
C LEU A 370 -38.23 -7.13 -19.58
N ASP A 371 -39.27 -6.38 -20.02
CA ASP A 371 -40.64 -6.49 -19.52
C ASP A 371 -41.63 -7.01 -20.56
N GLY A 372 -41.17 -7.22 -21.78
CA GLY A 372 -41.98 -7.79 -22.86
C GLY A 372 -42.97 -6.81 -23.49
N ASP A 373 -42.74 -5.50 -23.38
CA ASP A 373 -43.61 -4.47 -23.91
C ASP A 373 -43.34 -4.16 -25.39
N GLY A 374 -42.27 -4.75 -25.96
CA GLY A 374 -41.84 -4.60 -27.33
C GLY A 374 -40.90 -3.44 -27.59
N CYS A 375 -40.51 -2.71 -26.56
CA CYS A 375 -39.44 -1.71 -26.59
C CYS A 375 -38.26 -2.21 -25.75
N ALA A 376 -37.08 -2.31 -26.37
CA ALA A 376 -35.94 -2.85 -25.63
C ALA A 376 -35.30 -1.84 -24.67
N GLU A 377 -34.92 -2.28 -23.48
CA GLU A 377 -34.13 -1.51 -22.54
C GLU A 377 -32.66 -1.49 -22.91
N ILE A 378 -31.97 -0.44 -22.47
CA ILE A 378 -30.53 -0.26 -22.63
C ILE A 378 -29.87 -0.40 -21.26
N MET A 379 -28.98 -1.37 -21.08
CA MET A 379 -28.17 -1.57 -19.89
C MET A 379 -26.74 -1.09 -20.17
N LEU A 380 -26.33 0.00 -19.55
CA LEU A 380 -24.95 0.53 -19.63
C LEU A 380 -24.14 0.10 -18.40
N CYS A 381 -23.11 -0.70 -18.65
CA CYS A 381 -22.11 -1.13 -17.67
C CYS A 381 -21.09 -0.03 -17.47
N GLN A 382 -20.95 0.50 -16.26
CA GLN A 382 -20.00 1.56 -15.95
C GLN A 382 -18.85 1.06 -15.09
N GLY A 383 -17.61 1.34 -15.52
CA GLY A 383 -16.39 1.08 -14.79
C GLY A 383 -16.19 2.08 -13.65
N HIS A 384 -15.08 1.96 -12.93
CA HIS A 384 -14.76 2.83 -11.80
C HIS A 384 -14.63 4.32 -12.21
N SER A 385 -14.90 5.20 -11.27
CA SER A 385 -14.54 6.62 -11.37
C SER A 385 -13.14 6.84 -10.76
N VAL A 386 -12.63 8.08 -10.83
CA VAL A 386 -11.42 8.49 -10.09
C VAL A 386 -11.62 8.48 -8.58
N GLU A 387 -12.88 8.52 -8.13
CA GLU A 387 -13.24 8.63 -6.72
C GLU A 387 -13.68 7.30 -6.10
N SER A 388 -14.17 6.34 -6.89
CA SER A 388 -14.75 5.11 -6.35
C SER A 388 -14.77 3.95 -7.33
N TYR A 389 -14.51 2.76 -6.82
CA TYR A 389 -14.74 1.48 -7.51
C TYR A 389 -16.16 0.93 -7.27
N THR A 390 -16.87 1.42 -6.27
CA THR A 390 -18.32 1.25 -6.19
C THR A 390 -18.96 2.25 -7.13
N THR A 391 -19.58 1.76 -8.18
CA THR A 391 -20.10 2.53 -9.29
C THR A 391 -21.59 2.33 -9.46
N GLN A 392 -22.17 3.08 -10.37
CA GLN A 392 -23.59 3.02 -10.68
C GLN A 392 -23.72 2.70 -12.17
N SER A 393 -24.15 1.50 -12.49
CA SER A 393 -24.54 1.17 -13.86
C SER A 393 -25.97 1.65 -14.13
N LEU A 394 -26.32 1.88 -15.38
CA LEU A 394 -27.53 2.57 -15.77
C LEU A 394 -28.43 1.69 -16.63
N ILE A 395 -29.74 1.71 -16.38
CA ILE A 395 -30.74 1.03 -17.21
C ILE A 395 -31.74 2.06 -17.69
N TYR A 396 -31.79 2.30 -19.00
CA TYR A 396 -32.74 3.18 -19.64
C TYR A 396 -33.90 2.38 -20.20
N ARG A 397 -35.14 2.78 -19.89
CA ARG A 397 -36.35 2.16 -20.44
C ARG A 397 -36.54 2.59 -21.88
N GLY A 398 -36.78 1.62 -22.77
CA GLY A 398 -37.32 1.87 -24.10
C GLY A 398 -38.76 2.37 -24.05
N THR A 399 -39.17 3.17 -25.03
CA THR A 399 -40.53 3.66 -25.12
C THR A 399 -40.88 3.86 -26.61
N PRO A 400 -42.19 3.84 -26.98
CA PRO A 400 -42.56 4.06 -28.40
C PRO A 400 -42.15 5.44 -28.98
N THR A 401 -41.61 6.32 -28.17
CA THR A 401 -41.11 7.67 -28.59
C THR A 401 -39.61 7.83 -28.43
N GLY A 402 -38.88 6.77 -28.09
CA GLY A 402 -37.44 6.80 -27.83
C GLY A 402 -37.10 6.15 -26.50
N ILE A 403 -36.50 6.86 -25.56
CA ILE A 403 -36.18 6.36 -24.23
C ILE A 403 -36.77 7.24 -23.12
N ASP A 404 -36.97 6.68 -21.93
CA ASP A 404 -37.11 7.49 -20.72
C ASP A 404 -35.75 8.12 -20.39
N PRO A 405 -35.62 9.45 -20.33
CA PRO A 405 -34.33 10.10 -20.05
C PRO A 405 -33.86 9.89 -18.61
N THR A 406 -34.69 9.35 -17.71
CA THR A 406 -34.32 9.07 -16.32
C THR A 406 -33.98 7.60 -16.18
N PRO A 407 -32.68 7.23 -16.07
CA PRO A 407 -32.29 5.83 -15.94
C PRO A 407 -32.60 5.28 -14.54
N ILE A 408 -32.86 3.99 -14.48
CA ILE A 408 -32.76 3.23 -13.24
C ILE A 408 -31.27 3.06 -12.93
N VAL A 409 -30.91 3.36 -11.69
CA VAL A 409 -29.51 3.30 -11.24
C VAL A 409 -29.32 2.05 -10.40
N VAL A 410 -28.39 1.20 -10.81
CA VAL A 410 -28.03 -0.03 -10.09
C VAL A 410 -26.60 0.05 -9.58
N THR A 411 -26.38 -0.38 -8.34
CA THR A 411 -25.05 -0.39 -7.74
C THR A 411 -24.21 -1.53 -8.33
N THR A 412 -23.02 -1.20 -8.81
CA THR A 412 -22.03 -2.14 -9.36
C THR A 412 -20.65 -1.84 -8.80
N HIS A 413 -19.68 -2.71 -9.07
CA HIS A 413 -18.33 -2.57 -8.52
C HIS A 413 -17.30 -2.69 -9.64
N ASP A 414 -16.94 -1.57 -10.26
CA ASP A 414 -16.07 -1.52 -11.44
C ASP A 414 -16.49 -2.58 -12.48
N ALA A 415 -17.76 -2.50 -12.88
CA ALA A 415 -18.34 -3.51 -13.75
C ALA A 415 -17.67 -3.50 -15.13
N ARG A 416 -17.34 -4.68 -15.65
CA ARG A 416 -16.61 -4.88 -16.90
C ARG A 416 -17.49 -5.37 -18.04
N ARG A 417 -18.56 -6.11 -17.71
CA ARG A 417 -19.53 -6.63 -18.68
C ARG A 417 -20.93 -6.50 -18.14
N VAL A 418 -21.87 -6.31 -19.04
CA VAL A 418 -23.30 -6.48 -18.78
C VAL A 418 -23.86 -7.54 -19.72
N ILE A 419 -24.54 -8.52 -19.17
CA ILE A 419 -25.02 -9.71 -19.89
C ILE A 419 -26.48 -9.94 -19.53
N THR A 420 -27.28 -10.25 -20.52
CA THR A 420 -28.69 -10.61 -20.33
C THR A 420 -28.90 -12.08 -20.61
N GLY A 421 -29.83 -12.70 -19.91
CA GLY A 421 -30.16 -14.11 -20.14
C GLY A 421 -31.50 -14.49 -19.53
N ALA A 422 -32.24 -15.37 -20.24
CA ALA A 422 -33.51 -15.95 -19.79
C ALA A 422 -33.24 -17.11 -18.81
N ALA A 423 -32.86 -16.79 -17.59
CA ALA A 423 -32.44 -17.78 -16.60
C ALA A 423 -33.58 -18.44 -15.83
N THR A 424 -34.84 -17.97 -16.00
CA THR A 424 -36.02 -18.54 -15.34
C THR A 424 -37.13 -18.89 -16.30
N GLY A 425 -38.01 -19.82 -15.91
CA GLY A 425 -39.14 -20.27 -16.73
C GLY A 425 -40.29 -19.28 -16.92
N ASN A 426 -40.18 -18.03 -16.46
CA ASN A 426 -41.24 -17.03 -16.50
C ASN A 426 -41.08 -16.01 -17.63
N ASN A 427 -40.21 -16.23 -18.61
CA ASN A 427 -39.81 -15.26 -19.63
C ASN A 427 -39.22 -13.95 -19.05
N THR A 428 -38.71 -13.99 -17.84
CA THR A 428 -38.03 -12.83 -17.24
C THR A 428 -36.58 -12.88 -17.63
N THR A 429 -36.12 -11.83 -18.26
CA THR A 429 -34.69 -11.65 -18.59
C THR A 429 -33.95 -11.10 -17.37
N HIS A 430 -32.93 -11.82 -16.93
CA HIS A 430 -32.04 -11.40 -15.87
C HIS A 430 -30.90 -10.57 -16.44
N VAL A 431 -30.43 -9.59 -15.66
CA VAL A 431 -29.28 -8.75 -16.01
C VAL A 431 -28.15 -9.05 -15.03
N ALA A 432 -27.02 -9.54 -15.54
CA ALA A 432 -25.82 -9.81 -14.77
C ALA A 432 -24.74 -8.75 -15.07
N PHE A 433 -24.23 -8.10 -14.03
CA PHE A 433 -23.06 -7.24 -14.11
C PHE A 433 -21.85 -7.99 -13.54
N ILE A 434 -20.86 -8.22 -14.38
CA ILE A 434 -19.61 -8.84 -13.97
C ILE A 434 -18.71 -7.76 -13.41
N ASN A 435 -18.55 -7.78 -12.11
CA ASN A 435 -17.77 -6.82 -11.35
C ASN A 435 -16.32 -7.29 -11.19
N PHE A 436 -15.38 -6.35 -11.21
CA PHE A 436 -13.97 -6.66 -11.05
C PHE A 436 -13.46 -6.30 -9.65
N TYR A 437 -13.74 -5.10 -9.15
CA TYR A 437 -13.32 -4.66 -7.84
C TYR A 437 -14.49 -4.55 -6.87
N ALA A 438 -14.34 -5.12 -5.68
CA ALA A 438 -15.27 -4.91 -4.58
C ALA A 438 -14.89 -3.66 -3.78
N ARG A 439 -15.87 -2.90 -3.33
CA ARG A 439 -15.76 -1.77 -2.39
C ARG A 439 -15.08 -0.52 -2.95
N ASN A 440 -15.09 0.53 -2.13
CA ASN A 440 -14.37 1.76 -2.38
C ASN A 440 -12.88 1.50 -2.22
N ARG A 441 -12.08 1.83 -3.24
CA ARG A 441 -10.67 1.45 -3.33
C ARG A 441 -9.72 2.64 -3.25
N LEU A 442 -10.17 3.81 -2.94
CA LEU A 442 -9.36 5.03 -2.99
C LEU A 442 -8.12 5.02 -2.08
N GLY A 443 -7.77 3.87 -1.49
CA GLY A 443 -6.66 3.75 -0.57
C GLY A 443 -7.01 4.12 0.87
N ASN A 444 -8.28 4.35 1.18
CA ASN A 444 -8.80 4.65 2.51
C ASN A 444 -8.79 3.42 3.45
N ILE A 445 -7.69 2.66 3.41
CA ILE A 445 -7.48 1.53 4.28
C ILE A 445 -6.93 2.06 5.60
N GLU A 446 -7.62 1.70 6.67
CA GLU A 446 -7.33 2.18 8.01
C GLU A 446 -6.13 1.45 8.62
N PRO A 447 -5.17 2.15 9.22
CA PRO A 447 -4.20 1.56 10.12
C PRO A 447 -4.87 0.93 11.34
N SER A 448 -4.23 -0.08 11.90
CA SER A 448 -4.71 -0.75 13.10
C SER A 448 -3.76 -0.55 14.26
N ILE A 449 -4.30 -0.14 15.41
CA ILE A 449 -3.60 -0.17 16.70
C ILE A 449 -3.96 -1.49 17.39
N TYR A 450 -2.96 -2.22 17.84
CA TYR A 450 -3.08 -3.32 18.77
C TYR A 450 -2.59 -2.87 20.14
N TRP A 451 -3.51 -2.87 21.10
CA TRP A 451 -3.25 -2.43 22.45
C TRP A 451 -2.39 -3.44 23.20
N GLY A 452 -1.31 -2.97 23.77
CA GLY A 452 -0.42 -3.76 24.60
C GLY A 452 -1.06 -4.13 25.95
N SER A 453 -0.53 -5.16 26.60
CA SER A 453 -0.97 -5.58 27.93
C SER A 453 0.16 -6.36 28.62
N PRO A 454 0.07 -6.62 29.95
CA PRO A 454 1.03 -7.47 30.63
C PRO A 454 1.15 -8.89 30.08
N GLN A 455 0.17 -9.34 29.30
CA GLN A 455 0.17 -10.65 28.64
C GLN A 455 0.59 -10.59 27.17
N GLY A 456 1.05 -9.42 26.71
CA GLY A 456 1.37 -9.14 25.31
C GLY A 456 0.14 -8.69 24.51
N PHE A 457 0.03 -9.10 23.26
CA PHE A 457 -1.00 -8.64 22.31
C PHE A 457 -2.06 -9.72 22.04
N SER A 458 -3.28 -9.26 21.76
CA SER A 458 -4.42 -10.11 21.39
C SER A 458 -5.10 -9.57 20.12
N PRO A 459 -5.58 -10.44 19.21
CA PRO A 459 -6.38 -10.05 18.05
C PRO A 459 -7.63 -9.24 18.40
N GLU A 460 -8.21 -9.46 19.58
CA GLU A 460 -9.41 -8.77 20.06
C GLU A 460 -9.12 -7.37 20.58
N ALA A 461 -7.89 -7.09 21.00
CA ALA A 461 -7.44 -5.79 21.51
C ALA A 461 -6.99 -4.88 20.36
N ARG A 462 -7.87 -4.67 19.37
CA ARG A 462 -7.62 -3.90 18.15
C ARG A 462 -8.54 -2.69 18.05
N GLN A 463 -7.99 -1.60 17.54
CA GLN A 463 -8.76 -0.43 17.08
C GLN A 463 -8.25 -0.01 15.69
N ASP A 464 -9.16 0.16 14.75
CA ASP A 464 -8.85 0.79 13.47
C ASP A 464 -9.01 2.31 13.63
N ILE A 465 -8.10 3.08 13.04
CA ILE A 465 -8.04 4.52 13.14
C ILE A 465 -8.09 5.16 11.76
N PRO A 466 -8.54 6.42 11.63
CA PRO A 466 -8.57 7.10 10.35
C PRO A 466 -7.20 7.07 9.66
N GLY A 467 -7.18 6.67 8.38
CA GLY A 467 -5.97 6.58 7.58
C GLY A 467 -6.30 6.39 6.11
N TRP A 468 -5.26 6.46 5.28
CA TRP A 468 -5.43 6.35 3.84
C TRP A 468 -4.25 5.59 3.23
N GLY A 469 -4.20 4.29 3.49
CA GLY A 469 -3.09 3.45 3.05
C GLY A 469 -1.76 3.96 3.59
N ALA A 470 -1.69 4.21 4.90
CA ALA A 470 -0.48 4.67 5.55
C ALA A 470 0.67 3.68 5.37
N VAL A 471 1.88 4.20 5.20
CA VAL A 471 3.10 3.40 5.06
C VAL A 471 3.95 3.45 6.31
N GLU A 472 3.93 4.55 7.03
CA GLU A 472 4.65 4.71 8.28
C GLU A 472 3.84 5.51 9.30
N ALA A 473 4.10 5.30 10.58
CA ALA A 473 3.47 6.01 11.68
C ALA A 473 4.50 6.42 12.74
N ILE A 474 4.27 7.55 13.40
CA ILE A 474 5.09 8.01 14.53
C ILE A 474 4.19 8.39 15.69
N GLY A 475 4.52 7.91 16.89
CA GLY A 475 3.93 8.35 18.13
C GLY A 475 4.79 9.42 18.83
N CYS A 476 4.26 10.60 19.08
CA CYS A 476 4.92 11.67 19.82
C CYS A 476 3.91 12.66 20.38
N ASP A 477 4.24 13.35 21.46
CA ASP A 477 3.42 14.43 22.02
C ASP A 477 3.67 15.71 21.22
N ILE A 478 2.96 15.87 20.09
CA ILE A 478 3.21 16.97 19.15
C ILE A 478 2.67 18.32 19.65
N ASN A 479 1.73 18.29 20.59
CA ASN A 479 1.07 19.47 21.13
C ASN A 479 1.48 19.81 22.56
N ASP A 480 2.43 19.04 23.16
CA ASP A 480 2.95 19.16 24.52
C ASP A 480 1.85 19.06 25.60
N ASP A 481 0.81 18.24 25.38
CA ASP A 481 -0.28 18.01 26.34
C ASP A 481 -0.05 16.81 27.27
N GLY A 482 1.05 16.08 27.10
CA GLY A 482 1.48 14.93 27.89
C GLY A 482 0.92 13.59 27.43
N ARG A 483 0.25 13.54 26.26
CA ARG A 483 -0.21 12.31 25.62
C ARG A 483 0.47 12.15 24.28
N PRO A 484 0.90 10.93 23.91
CA PRO A 484 1.42 10.71 22.57
C PRO A 484 0.30 10.80 21.53
N ASP A 485 0.53 11.65 20.54
CA ASP A 485 -0.28 11.77 19.33
C ASP A 485 0.24 10.82 18.24
N LEU A 486 -0.49 10.66 17.16
CA LEU A 486 -0.09 9.81 16.05
C LEU A 486 -0.01 10.60 14.74
N ILE A 487 1.12 10.48 14.07
CA ILE A 487 1.36 11.04 12.74
C ILE A 487 1.42 9.88 11.74
N LEU A 488 0.64 9.98 10.66
CA LEU A 488 0.57 8.96 9.61
C LEU A 488 1.13 9.51 8.30
N ALA A 489 2.11 8.83 7.73
CA ALA A 489 2.55 9.05 6.36
C ALA A 489 1.65 8.24 5.41
N ASN A 490 0.71 8.92 4.75
CA ASN A 490 -0.22 8.30 3.82
C ASN A 490 0.37 8.30 2.40
N ALA A 491 0.42 7.15 1.76
CA ALA A 491 0.94 7.00 0.42
C ALA A 491 -0.13 6.72 -0.62
N SER A 492 -1.29 6.22 -0.19
CA SER A 492 -2.39 5.85 -1.10
C SER A 492 -1.92 4.92 -2.25
N GLU A 493 -1.13 3.89 -1.93
CA GLU A 493 -0.53 2.99 -2.94
C GLU A 493 -1.55 2.29 -3.85
N ASN A 494 -2.81 2.18 -3.39
CA ASN A 494 -3.90 1.58 -4.15
C ASN A 494 -4.56 2.56 -5.13
N SER A 495 -4.25 3.85 -5.04
CA SER A 495 -4.80 4.86 -5.93
C SER A 495 -3.75 5.91 -6.22
N ILE A 496 -3.27 5.95 -7.46
CA ILE A 496 -2.39 7.03 -7.92
C ILE A 496 -3.16 8.32 -8.21
N ASP A 497 -4.48 8.22 -8.33
CA ASP A 497 -5.35 9.34 -8.71
C ASP A 497 -5.77 10.20 -7.52
N HIS A 498 -5.49 9.73 -6.28
CA HIS A 498 -5.87 10.46 -5.07
C HIS A 498 -4.74 10.45 -4.04
N ASP A 499 -4.34 11.62 -3.61
CA ASP A 499 -3.36 11.82 -2.54
C ASP A 499 -4.02 12.59 -1.40
N PRO A 500 -4.32 11.93 -0.28
CA PRO A 500 -5.04 12.53 0.83
C PRO A 500 -4.18 13.49 1.67
N GLY A 501 -2.85 13.50 1.47
CA GLY A 501 -1.90 14.08 2.41
C GLY A 501 -1.67 13.20 3.64
N SER A 502 -0.74 13.59 4.49
CA SER A 502 -0.42 12.91 5.74
C SER A 502 -1.29 13.41 6.88
N TYR A 503 -1.58 12.56 7.87
CA TYR A 503 -2.52 12.87 8.95
C TYR A 503 -1.81 13.07 10.28
N ILE A 504 -2.28 14.04 11.06
CA ILE A 504 -2.03 14.15 12.50
C ILE A 504 -3.34 13.81 13.22
N LEU A 505 -3.27 12.86 14.14
CA LEU A 505 -4.35 12.44 15.01
C LEU A 505 -3.98 12.83 16.45
N LEU A 506 -4.55 13.92 16.97
CA LEU A 506 -4.32 14.35 18.35
C LEU A 506 -5.06 13.45 19.32
N ASN A 507 -4.33 12.84 20.22
CA ASN A 507 -4.86 11.92 21.22
C ASN A 507 -5.46 12.68 22.41
N GLY A 508 -6.77 12.63 22.53
CA GLY A 508 -7.49 13.30 23.62
C GLY A 508 -7.79 12.39 24.81
N PRO A 509 -8.45 12.93 25.84
CA PRO A 509 -8.89 12.15 27.01
C PRO A 509 -9.79 10.96 26.70
N THR A 510 -10.38 10.94 25.50
CA THR A 510 -11.28 9.87 25.02
C THR A 510 -10.64 9.02 23.91
N GLY A 511 -9.33 9.14 23.71
CA GLY A 511 -8.60 8.47 22.64
C GLY A 511 -8.53 9.29 21.34
N PHE A 512 -8.20 8.63 20.24
CA PHE A 512 -8.06 9.26 18.94
C PHE A 512 -9.40 9.70 18.34
N PRO A 513 -9.42 10.80 17.57
CA PRO A 513 -10.62 11.29 16.91
C PRO A 513 -11.03 10.37 15.74
N ALA A 514 -12.31 10.44 15.35
CA ALA A 514 -12.83 9.72 14.18
C ALA A 514 -12.37 10.30 12.83
N GLU A 515 -11.89 11.54 12.84
CA GLU A 515 -11.37 12.24 11.65
C GLU A 515 -9.99 12.81 11.98
N PRO A 516 -9.09 13.00 11.02
CA PRO A 516 -7.78 13.58 11.30
C PRO A 516 -7.91 14.98 11.89
N SER A 517 -7.15 15.24 12.95
CA SER A 517 -7.10 16.57 13.58
C SER A 517 -6.48 17.61 12.65
N GLN A 518 -5.53 17.17 11.80
CA GLN A 518 -4.89 18.00 10.80
C GLN A 518 -4.42 17.14 9.62
N ILE A 519 -4.53 17.71 8.40
CA ILE A 519 -4.03 17.11 7.17
C ILE A 519 -2.87 17.96 6.66
N LEU A 520 -1.72 17.32 6.49
CA LEU A 520 -0.51 17.94 5.95
C LEU A 520 -0.46 17.75 4.43
N PRO A 521 -0.13 18.78 3.64
CA PRO A 521 -0.11 18.71 2.18
C PRO A 521 1.13 17.98 1.65
N THR A 522 1.27 16.72 2.00
CA THR A 522 2.31 15.81 1.47
C THR A 522 1.82 15.13 0.21
N VAL A 523 2.74 14.58 -0.59
CA VAL A 523 2.42 13.88 -1.83
C VAL A 523 3.07 12.50 -1.81
N ARG A 524 2.27 11.44 -1.92
CA ARG A 524 2.70 10.03 -1.94
C ARG A 524 3.77 9.74 -0.87
N CYS A 525 3.45 10.08 0.35
CA CYS A 525 4.39 10.08 1.46
C CYS A 525 4.68 8.67 1.94
N HIS A 526 5.95 8.28 1.96
CA HIS A 526 6.38 6.96 2.42
C HIS A 526 7.06 6.98 3.78
N GLY A 527 7.79 8.03 4.10
CA GLY A 527 8.54 8.09 5.33
C GLY A 527 8.30 9.39 6.08
N VAL A 528 8.30 9.31 7.41
CA VAL A 528 8.18 10.44 8.31
C VAL A 528 9.19 10.34 9.46
N CYS A 529 9.77 11.48 9.85
CA CYS A 529 10.57 11.62 11.08
C CYS A 529 10.06 12.78 11.92
N CYS A 530 10.22 12.66 13.23
CA CYS A 530 9.85 13.69 14.20
C CYS A 530 11.03 14.00 15.13
N ALA A 531 11.41 15.27 15.25
CA ALA A 531 12.39 15.76 16.24
C ALA A 531 12.30 17.29 16.36
N ASP A 532 12.87 17.87 17.41
CA ASP A 532 13.13 19.32 17.51
C ASP A 532 14.43 19.65 16.76
N LEU A 533 14.34 19.85 15.45
CA LEU A 533 15.49 20.00 14.54
C LEU A 533 16.24 21.32 14.72
N ASN A 534 15.55 22.34 15.15
CA ASN A 534 16.09 23.69 15.30
C ASN A 534 16.25 24.11 16.78
N HIS A 535 15.98 23.19 17.69
CA HIS A 535 16.08 23.35 19.15
C HIS A 535 15.22 24.52 19.70
N ASN A 536 14.06 24.78 19.08
CA ASN A 536 13.13 25.83 19.51
C ASN A 536 12.14 25.35 20.59
N GLY A 537 12.13 24.05 20.88
CA GLY A 537 11.26 23.40 21.86
C GLY A 537 9.91 22.96 21.33
N TYR A 538 9.70 23.00 20.00
CA TYR A 538 8.55 22.43 19.32
C TYR A 538 9.04 21.33 18.39
N LEU A 539 8.27 20.24 18.28
CA LEU A 539 8.63 19.12 17.42
C LEU A 539 8.38 19.47 15.94
N ASP A 540 9.36 19.19 15.10
CA ASP A 540 9.30 19.33 13.66
C ASP A 540 9.01 17.98 13.00
N LEU A 541 8.39 17.99 11.81
CA LEU A 541 8.09 16.79 11.01
C LEU A 541 8.80 16.87 9.68
N ILE A 542 9.49 15.79 9.29
CA ILE A 542 10.10 15.63 7.97
C ILE A 542 9.38 14.52 7.24
N PHE A 543 9.02 14.77 5.98
CA PHE A 543 8.39 13.78 5.10
C PHE A 543 9.19 13.58 3.83
N CYS A 544 9.23 12.33 3.35
CA CYS A 544 9.72 11.98 2.02
C CYS A 544 8.64 11.23 1.24
N GLY A 545 8.73 11.24 -0.08
CA GLY A 545 7.73 10.64 -0.95
C GLY A 545 8.32 9.78 -2.05
N PHE A 546 7.46 9.00 -2.65
CA PHE A 546 7.73 8.16 -3.81
C PHE A 546 7.46 8.92 -5.10
N ASN A 547 8.34 8.80 -6.11
CA ASN A 547 8.34 9.64 -7.31
C ASN A 547 8.35 11.14 -6.97
N ASN A 548 9.00 11.50 -5.87
CA ASN A 548 9.05 12.88 -5.40
C ASN A 548 10.46 13.23 -4.92
N PRO A 549 11.17 14.13 -5.59
CA PRO A 549 12.52 14.51 -5.21
C PRO A 549 12.59 15.51 -4.04
N GLU A 550 11.47 15.87 -3.44
CA GLU A 550 11.42 16.87 -2.38
C GLU A 550 11.20 16.24 -1.00
N LEU A 551 12.05 16.61 -0.06
CA LEU A 551 11.74 16.47 1.36
C LEU A 551 10.91 17.67 1.79
N LEU A 552 9.89 17.43 2.61
CA LEU A 552 9.07 18.47 3.21
C LEU A 552 9.34 18.53 4.71
N ILE A 553 9.72 19.70 5.22
CA ILE A 553 9.92 19.91 6.65
C ILE A 553 8.89 20.92 7.13
N PHE A 554 8.05 20.49 8.07
CA PHE A 554 7.10 21.33 8.78
C PHE A 554 7.69 21.66 10.14
N HIS A 555 8.13 22.91 10.32
CA HIS A 555 8.65 23.36 11.60
C HIS A 555 7.54 23.62 12.59
N GLY A 556 7.66 23.03 13.78
CA GLY A 556 6.77 23.27 14.89
C GLY A 556 6.95 24.68 15.48
N THR A 557 5.86 25.31 15.86
CA THR A 557 5.82 26.63 16.49
C THR A 557 4.70 26.70 17.53
N ALA A 558 4.67 27.77 18.31
CA ALA A 558 3.58 28.03 19.27
C ALA A 558 2.18 28.08 18.61
N ASP A 559 2.13 28.38 17.33
CA ASP A 559 0.89 28.48 16.54
C ASP A 559 0.61 27.20 15.72
N GLY A 560 1.39 26.12 15.92
CA GLY A 560 1.37 24.89 15.13
C GLY A 560 2.25 24.98 13.87
N PHE A 561 1.87 24.27 12.80
CA PHE A 561 2.63 24.20 11.54
C PHE A 561 2.13 25.20 10.50
N ASP A 562 3.06 25.86 9.79
CA ASP A 562 2.70 26.61 8.56
C ASP A 562 2.53 25.63 7.40
N LEU A 563 1.29 25.22 7.14
CA LEU A 563 0.95 24.27 6.10
C LEU A 563 1.15 24.86 4.68
N ALA A 564 1.10 26.16 4.54
CA ALA A 564 1.22 26.81 3.24
C ALA A 564 2.69 26.92 2.78
N ASN A 565 3.63 26.95 3.72
CA ASN A 565 5.04 27.23 3.43
C ASN A 565 5.99 26.23 4.16
N PRO A 566 5.87 24.91 3.94
CA PRO A 566 6.87 23.99 4.46
C PRO A 566 8.24 24.27 3.86
N GLN A 567 9.30 24.04 4.60
CA GLN A 567 10.65 24.04 4.03
C GLN A 567 10.76 22.88 3.04
N ARG A 568 11.27 23.14 1.83
CA ARG A 568 11.47 22.15 0.78
C ARG A 568 12.95 21.98 0.50
N ILE A 569 13.40 20.73 0.45
CA ILE A 569 14.77 20.38 0.08
C ILE A 569 14.68 19.43 -1.12
N ARG A 570 15.08 19.93 -2.31
CA ARG A 570 15.15 19.11 -3.50
C ARG A 570 16.41 18.26 -3.45
N LEU A 571 16.24 16.95 -3.53
CA LEU A 571 17.32 15.98 -3.50
C LEU A 571 18.01 15.92 -4.87
N GLU A 572 19.05 16.73 -5.05
CA GLU A 572 19.88 16.73 -6.24
C GLU A 572 21.37 16.69 -5.81
N TYR A 573 22.08 15.64 -6.18
CA TYR A 573 23.46 15.42 -5.82
C TYR A 573 24.26 14.98 -7.04
N ASP A 574 25.40 15.64 -7.30
CA ASP A 574 26.29 15.41 -8.44
C ASP A 574 25.55 15.42 -9.80
N GLY A 575 24.62 16.37 -9.96
CA GLY A 575 23.84 16.57 -11.17
C GLY A 575 22.76 15.50 -11.43
N LYS A 576 22.45 14.65 -10.44
CA LYS A 576 21.41 13.62 -10.49
C LYS A 576 20.34 13.94 -9.48
N VAL A 577 19.07 13.81 -9.91
CA VAL A 577 17.90 13.93 -9.05
C VAL A 577 17.61 12.58 -8.41
N TYR A 578 17.26 12.58 -7.11
CA TYR A 578 16.91 11.42 -6.33
C TYR A 578 15.47 11.56 -5.86
N ASP A 579 14.55 10.79 -6.40
CA ASP A 579 13.09 10.92 -6.24
C ASP A 579 12.41 9.67 -5.65
N GLU A 580 13.20 8.69 -5.25
CA GLU A 580 12.71 7.40 -4.77
C GLU A 580 13.06 7.15 -3.30
N SER A 581 12.76 8.13 -2.44
CA SER A 581 12.96 8.00 -1.00
C SER A 581 11.80 7.22 -0.36
N ARG A 582 12.14 6.23 0.49
CA ARG A 582 11.16 5.43 1.20
C ARG A 582 11.12 5.78 2.70
N TRP A 583 11.98 5.19 3.50
CA TRP A 583 12.03 5.40 4.94
C TRP A 583 13.28 6.20 5.31
N ILE A 584 13.06 7.41 5.76
CA ILE A 584 14.14 8.29 6.24
C ILE A 584 14.45 8.02 7.71
N TYR A 585 15.62 8.43 8.17
CA TYR A 585 16.07 8.18 9.53
C TYR A 585 16.94 9.33 10.07
N LEU A 586 16.71 9.71 11.32
CA LEU A 586 17.48 10.75 12.02
C LEU A 586 18.46 10.13 13.00
N ALA A 587 19.69 10.61 13.03
CA ALA A 587 20.69 10.29 14.06
C ALA A 587 21.84 11.30 14.06
N ASP A 588 22.48 11.58 15.19
CA ASP A 588 23.73 12.35 15.25
C ASP A 588 24.93 11.45 14.97
N LEU A 589 25.23 11.28 13.67
CA LEU A 589 26.28 10.35 13.19
C LEU A 589 27.70 10.90 13.39
N ASN A 590 27.85 12.20 13.59
CA ASN A 590 29.15 12.85 13.73
C ASN A 590 29.43 13.37 15.15
N ASN A 591 28.52 13.13 16.09
CA ASN A 591 28.58 13.56 17.51
C ASN A 591 28.75 15.07 17.66
N ASN A 592 28.10 15.88 16.84
CA ASN A 592 28.18 17.35 16.89
C ASN A 592 27.02 18.00 17.66
N GLY A 593 26.05 17.21 18.13
CA GLY A 593 24.87 17.67 18.88
C GLY A 593 23.68 18.03 18.00
N TRP A 594 23.75 17.82 16.67
CA TRP A 594 22.68 18.05 15.72
C TRP A 594 22.36 16.75 15.00
N LEU A 595 21.08 16.47 14.80
CA LEU A 595 20.64 15.28 14.07
C LEU A 595 20.97 15.40 12.59
N ASP A 596 21.54 14.32 12.03
CA ASP A 596 21.76 14.15 10.62
C ASP A 596 20.63 13.34 10.01
N LEU A 597 20.28 13.61 8.75
CA LEU A 597 19.18 12.94 8.05
C LEU A 597 19.72 11.94 7.05
N VAL A 598 19.43 10.67 7.25
CA VAL A 598 19.70 9.59 6.30
C VAL A 598 18.50 9.41 5.36
N VAL A 599 18.76 9.45 4.05
CA VAL A 599 17.73 9.35 3.00
C VAL A 599 18.07 8.18 2.07
N PRO A 600 17.63 6.96 2.40
CA PRO A 600 17.77 5.80 1.53
C PRO A 600 17.03 6.01 0.19
N GLN A 601 17.56 5.43 -0.90
CA GLN A 601 17.06 5.64 -2.25
C GLN A 601 16.84 4.31 -2.97
N ILE A 602 15.59 3.92 -3.15
CA ILE A 602 15.23 2.56 -3.59
C ILE A 602 15.48 2.30 -5.09
N ALA A 603 15.52 3.34 -5.91
CA ALA A 603 15.77 3.21 -7.35
C ALA A 603 17.24 3.43 -7.74
N TYR A 604 18.10 3.79 -6.78
CA TYR A 604 19.45 4.23 -7.05
C TYR A 604 20.50 3.36 -6.36
N ASP A 605 21.76 3.49 -6.78
CA ASP A 605 22.92 2.80 -6.21
C ASP A 605 23.61 3.58 -5.08
N ARG A 606 22.97 4.65 -4.63
CA ARG A 606 23.44 5.51 -3.55
C ARG A 606 22.30 5.95 -2.65
N SER A 607 22.60 6.04 -1.36
CA SER A 607 21.77 6.68 -0.35
C SER A 607 22.46 7.98 0.11
N LEU A 608 21.66 8.95 0.55
CA LEU A 608 22.15 10.28 0.90
C LEU A 608 22.15 10.47 2.41
N ILE A 609 23.12 11.24 2.91
CA ILE A 609 23.15 11.78 4.28
C ILE A 609 23.21 13.30 4.16
N LEU A 610 22.23 13.99 4.73
CA LEU A 610 22.24 15.43 4.89
C LEU A 610 22.72 15.73 6.31
N TRP A 611 23.91 16.31 6.40
CA TRP A 611 24.51 16.65 7.70
C TRP A 611 23.80 17.81 8.36
N GLY A 612 23.34 17.59 9.59
CA GLY A 612 22.64 18.57 10.40
C GLY A 612 23.55 19.67 10.97
N GLY A 613 22.93 20.68 11.49
CA GLY A 613 23.60 21.81 12.15
C GLY A 613 22.63 22.94 12.47
N PRO A 614 23.10 24.05 13.08
CA PRO A 614 22.24 25.17 13.47
C PRO A 614 21.52 25.84 12.30
N GLU A 615 22.00 25.65 11.08
CA GLU A 615 21.39 26.16 9.84
C GLU A 615 20.38 25.16 9.21
N GLY A 616 20.04 24.09 9.93
CA GLY A 616 19.18 23.01 9.40
C GLY A 616 19.86 22.14 8.37
N PHE A 617 19.11 21.51 7.47
CA PHE A 617 19.62 20.63 6.41
C PHE A 617 19.86 21.38 5.10
N SER A 618 20.88 20.95 4.34
CA SER A 618 21.21 21.52 3.03
C SER A 618 21.90 20.48 2.14
N MET A 619 21.63 20.49 0.84
CA MET A 619 22.34 19.68 -0.14
C MET A 619 23.83 20.05 -0.29
N GLU A 620 24.23 21.25 0.15
CA GLU A 620 25.65 21.65 0.21
C GLU A 620 26.43 20.84 1.26
N ARG A 621 25.74 20.32 2.27
CA ARG A 621 26.27 19.45 3.30
C ARG A 621 25.73 18.02 3.14
N CYS A 622 25.84 17.48 1.94
CA CYS A 622 25.36 16.13 1.62
C CYS A 622 26.54 15.20 1.37
N GLN A 623 26.43 13.97 1.86
CA GLN A 623 27.31 12.85 1.52
C GLN A 623 26.47 11.73 0.90
N ALA A 624 26.98 11.13 -0.17
CA ALA A 624 26.37 9.94 -0.76
C ALA A 624 27.17 8.70 -0.43
N LEU A 625 26.50 7.65 0.06
CA LEU A 625 27.10 6.34 0.35
C LEU A 625 26.66 5.32 -0.71
N ALA A 626 27.57 4.43 -1.11
CA ALA A 626 27.29 3.38 -2.08
C ALA A 626 26.43 2.27 -1.48
N VAL A 627 25.12 2.35 -1.70
CA VAL A 627 24.14 1.36 -1.30
C VAL A 627 23.25 1.07 -2.51
N VAL A 628 23.22 -0.17 -2.94
CA VAL A 628 22.35 -0.57 -4.05
C VAL A 628 20.91 -0.61 -3.57
N ARG A 629 20.09 0.32 -4.09
CA ARG A 629 18.66 0.43 -3.82
C ARG A 629 18.32 0.46 -2.32
N GLY A 630 18.86 1.46 -1.60
CA GLY A 630 18.61 1.62 -0.17
C GLY A 630 17.11 1.85 0.13
N ALA A 631 16.52 1.07 1.03
CA ALA A 631 15.12 1.21 1.44
C ALA A 631 14.97 1.81 2.83
N CYS A 632 15.65 1.27 3.83
CA CYS A 632 15.52 1.66 5.22
C CYS A 632 16.91 1.84 5.88
N ALA A 633 16.95 2.59 6.97
CA ALA A 633 18.19 2.81 7.73
C ALA A 633 17.98 2.66 9.24
N ARG A 634 19.04 2.26 9.94
CA ARG A 634 19.12 2.23 11.40
C ARG A 634 20.53 2.61 11.83
N ALA A 635 20.67 3.09 13.07
CA ALA A 635 21.99 3.39 13.64
C ALA A 635 22.07 2.95 15.10
N ALA A 636 23.23 2.45 15.50
CA ALA A 636 23.59 2.16 16.89
C ALA A 636 25.12 2.06 17.01
N ASP A 637 25.64 2.21 18.21
CA ASP A 637 27.05 1.93 18.50
C ASP A 637 27.23 0.40 18.68
N LEU A 638 27.45 -0.30 17.54
CA LEU A 638 27.51 -1.77 17.49
C LEU A 638 28.84 -2.33 18.03
N ASN A 639 29.87 -1.49 18.15
CA ASN A 639 31.20 -1.91 18.55
C ASN A 639 31.69 -1.25 19.84
N GLY A 640 30.89 -0.37 20.45
CA GLY A 640 31.20 0.28 21.73
C GLY A 640 32.26 1.38 21.64
N ASN A 641 32.42 2.03 20.48
CA ASN A 641 33.45 3.04 20.26
C ASN A 641 32.94 4.49 20.51
N GLY A 642 31.66 4.68 20.81
CA GLY A 642 31.04 5.96 21.08
C GLY A 642 30.54 6.72 19.86
N TYR A 643 30.54 6.10 18.65
CA TYR A 643 29.96 6.61 17.42
C TYR A 643 28.86 5.68 16.94
N LEU A 644 27.79 6.24 16.40
CA LEU A 644 26.74 5.44 15.77
C LEU A 644 27.21 4.85 14.44
N ASP A 645 27.28 3.53 14.36
CA ASP A 645 27.42 2.81 13.11
C ASP A 645 26.10 2.88 12.33
N LEU A 646 26.18 3.06 11.00
CA LEU A 646 25.01 3.22 10.15
C LEU A 646 24.73 1.94 9.36
N ILE A 647 23.52 1.42 9.47
CA ILE A 647 23.06 0.27 8.70
C ILE A 647 22.02 0.75 7.68
N ILE A 648 22.21 0.40 6.39
CA ILE A 648 21.23 0.68 5.33
C ILE A 648 20.85 -0.65 4.66
N GLY A 649 19.57 -0.96 4.64
CA GLY A 649 19.01 -2.12 3.99
C GLY A 649 18.86 -1.90 2.49
N GLY A 650 19.47 -2.76 1.67
CA GLY A 650 19.33 -2.75 0.22
C GLY A 650 18.06 -3.48 -0.20
N HIS A 651 17.39 -2.95 -1.22
CA HIS A 651 16.23 -3.55 -1.85
C HIS A 651 16.64 -4.43 -3.03
N MET A 652 15.83 -4.61 -4.05
CA MET A 652 16.22 -5.37 -5.23
C MET A 652 17.27 -4.63 -6.08
N PRO A 653 18.28 -5.33 -6.62
CA PRO A 653 19.32 -4.68 -7.43
C PRO A 653 18.82 -4.22 -8.81
N ALA A 654 17.89 -4.97 -9.42
CA ALA A 654 17.22 -4.64 -10.69
C ALA A 654 15.93 -5.46 -10.81
N LEU A 655 14.98 -5.01 -11.67
CA LEU A 655 13.69 -5.69 -11.83
C LEU A 655 13.83 -7.11 -12.43
N ASP A 656 14.84 -7.34 -13.25
CA ASP A 656 15.13 -8.60 -13.95
C ASP A 656 16.24 -9.43 -13.28
N ALA A 657 16.79 -8.96 -12.14
CA ALA A 657 17.86 -9.65 -11.42
C ALA A 657 17.30 -10.51 -10.27
N PRO A 658 18.08 -11.44 -9.73
CA PRO A 658 17.77 -12.09 -8.47
C PRO A 658 17.54 -11.07 -7.36
N HIS A 659 16.52 -11.31 -6.52
CA HIS A 659 16.14 -10.41 -5.44
C HIS A 659 16.99 -10.59 -4.17
N ASP A 660 18.23 -11.10 -4.34
CA ASP A 660 19.25 -11.13 -3.30
C ASP A 660 19.84 -9.73 -3.11
N SER A 661 19.93 -9.30 -1.88
CA SER A 661 20.42 -7.99 -1.50
C SER A 661 21.30 -8.07 -0.25
N TYR A 662 21.69 -6.91 0.28
CA TYR A 662 22.57 -6.82 1.43
C TYR A 662 22.11 -5.72 2.39
N ALA A 663 22.25 -5.95 3.70
CA ALA A 663 22.37 -4.88 4.67
C ALA A 663 23.83 -4.39 4.70
N TYR A 664 24.01 -3.09 4.54
CA TYR A 664 25.33 -2.42 4.51
C TYR A 664 25.57 -1.77 5.87
N ILE A 665 26.48 -2.34 6.66
CA ILE A 665 26.93 -1.77 7.94
C ILE A 665 28.14 -0.90 7.67
N TYR A 666 28.00 0.40 7.77
CA TYR A 666 29.09 1.37 7.70
C TYR A 666 29.59 1.62 9.12
N TRP A 667 30.77 1.12 9.41
CA TRP A 667 31.43 1.31 10.70
C TRP A 667 31.90 2.74 10.85
N ASN A 668 31.42 3.41 11.87
CA ASN A 668 31.72 4.82 12.14
C ASN A 668 32.84 5.00 13.16
N GLY A 669 33.33 6.22 13.28
CA GLY A 669 34.41 6.58 14.20
C GLY A 669 34.94 8.00 13.94
N PRO A 670 36.08 8.38 14.50
CA PRO A 670 36.65 9.74 14.36
C PRO A 670 36.91 10.17 12.90
N GLN A 671 36.92 9.23 11.96
CA GLN A 671 37.13 9.51 10.54
C GLN A 671 35.83 9.57 9.75
N GLY A 672 34.69 9.42 10.41
CA GLY A 672 33.37 9.38 9.80
C GLY A 672 33.08 8.10 9.01
N LEU A 673 31.94 8.10 8.33
CA LEU A 673 31.47 6.97 7.51
C LEU A 673 32.22 6.89 6.19
N ARG A 674 32.71 5.69 5.83
CA ARG A 674 33.55 5.46 4.67
C ARG A 674 33.17 4.17 3.94
N GLU A 675 33.23 4.19 2.61
CA GLU A 675 32.87 3.04 1.76
C GLU A 675 33.85 1.85 1.90
N ASP A 676 35.11 2.11 2.24
CA ASP A 676 36.14 1.08 2.47
C ASP A 676 36.08 0.46 3.88
N HIS A 677 35.18 0.96 4.75
CA HIS A 677 35.03 0.49 6.13
C HIS A 677 33.60 0.05 6.40
N ARG A 678 33.17 -1.02 5.72
CA ARG A 678 31.80 -1.56 5.83
C ARG A 678 31.77 -3.09 5.80
N THR A 679 30.71 -3.63 6.39
CA THR A 679 30.33 -5.05 6.31
C THR A 679 29.02 -5.18 5.53
N MET A 680 28.90 -6.26 4.74
CA MET A 680 27.70 -6.54 3.96
C MET A 680 27.11 -7.88 4.40
N LEU A 681 25.85 -7.88 4.85
CA LEU A 681 25.14 -9.08 5.30
C LEU A 681 24.05 -9.45 4.29
N PRO A 682 24.05 -10.68 3.72
CA PRO A 682 23.11 -11.05 2.68
C PRO A 682 21.68 -11.22 3.21
N ALA A 683 20.69 -10.74 2.47
CA ALA A 683 19.27 -10.95 2.72
C ALA A 683 18.48 -10.85 1.40
N LYS A 684 17.15 -11.03 1.49
CA LYS A 684 16.24 -10.87 0.35
C LYS A 684 15.56 -9.51 0.45
N THR A 685 15.69 -8.65 -0.54
CA THR A 685 14.93 -7.39 -0.68
C THR A 685 14.52 -6.77 0.66
N ILE A 686 15.39 -6.01 1.30
CA ILE A 686 15.23 -5.58 2.69
C ILE A 686 14.30 -4.37 2.76
N ASN A 687 13.25 -4.45 3.59
CA ASN A 687 12.35 -3.33 3.89
C ASN A 687 12.39 -2.89 5.36
N SER A 688 12.77 -3.80 6.25
CA SER A 688 12.75 -3.51 7.69
C SER A 688 13.97 -4.08 8.40
N MET A 689 14.39 -3.40 9.45
CA MET A 689 15.50 -3.83 10.32
C MET A 689 15.22 -3.39 11.75
N ALA A 690 15.63 -4.20 12.71
CA ALA A 690 15.63 -3.86 14.12
C ALA A 690 16.96 -4.24 14.77
N ILE A 691 17.37 -3.46 15.76
CA ILE A 691 18.61 -3.66 16.51
C ILE A 691 18.24 -3.88 17.98
N ALA A 692 18.69 -4.99 18.56
CA ALA A 692 18.52 -5.29 19.97
C ALA A 692 19.49 -6.38 20.41
N ASP A 693 19.72 -6.52 21.70
CA ASP A 693 20.41 -7.67 22.30
C ASP A 693 19.40 -8.81 22.45
N PHE A 694 19.23 -9.62 21.40
CA PHE A 694 18.24 -10.69 21.37
C PHE A 694 18.63 -11.92 22.19
N ASN A 695 19.91 -12.07 22.55
CA ASN A 695 20.41 -13.22 23.28
C ASN A 695 20.91 -12.89 24.69
N ASN A 696 20.76 -11.64 25.13
CA ASN A 696 21.19 -11.13 26.42
C ASN A 696 22.70 -11.33 26.69
N ASP A 697 23.56 -11.22 25.66
CA ASP A 697 25.02 -11.35 25.80
C ASP A 697 25.74 -9.99 25.97
N GLY A 698 24.98 -8.89 25.92
CA GLY A 698 25.46 -7.52 26.05
C GLY A 698 25.94 -6.91 24.73
N MET A 699 25.77 -7.61 23.59
CA MET A 699 26.05 -7.08 22.26
C MET A 699 24.75 -6.83 21.49
N LEU A 700 24.72 -5.77 20.71
CA LEU A 700 23.54 -5.47 19.87
C LEU A 700 23.56 -6.34 18.62
N ASP A 701 22.54 -7.15 18.43
CA ASP A 701 22.29 -7.98 17.27
C ASP A 701 21.44 -7.24 16.23
N LEU A 702 21.32 -7.80 15.02
CA LEU A 702 20.60 -7.17 13.91
C LEU A 702 19.55 -8.12 13.31
N TYR A 703 18.28 -7.79 13.44
CA TYR A 703 17.22 -8.38 12.66
C TYR A 703 17.11 -7.71 11.29
N ILE A 704 17.01 -8.51 10.24
CA ILE A 704 16.82 -8.07 8.85
C ILE A 704 15.58 -8.73 8.28
N GLY A 705 14.55 -7.92 8.00
CA GLY A 705 13.30 -8.36 7.41
C GLY A 705 13.39 -8.45 5.89
N SER A 706 13.14 -9.64 5.36
CA SER A 706 13.10 -9.94 3.93
C SER A 706 11.69 -9.71 3.37
N TYR A 707 11.58 -8.87 2.33
CA TYR A 707 10.29 -8.49 1.77
C TYR A 707 9.82 -9.43 0.65
N HIS A 708 10.71 -9.85 -0.26
CA HIS A 708 10.42 -10.86 -1.28
C HIS A 708 11.69 -11.41 -1.94
N GLY A 709 11.56 -12.61 -2.51
CA GLY A 709 12.60 -13.28 -3.29
C GLY A 709 12.29 -13.32 -4.79
N GLY A 710 11.68 -12.26 -5.32
CA GLY A 710 11.09 -12.24 -6.64
C GLY A 710 9.57 -12.43 -6.55
N LEU A 711 9.03 -13.45 -7.20
CA LEU A 711 7.61 -13.79 -7.08
C LEU A 711 7.25 -14.38 -5.71
N GLU A 712 8.23 -14.98 -5.03
CA GLU A 712 8.05 -15.53 -3.69
C GLU A 712 7.94 -14.40 -2.67
N ARG A 713 6.91 -14.45 -1.85
CA ARG A 713 6.63 -13.50 -0.78
C ARG A 713 6.84 -14.08 0.62
N ASP A 714 6.80 -15.40 0.71
CA ASP A 714 7.02 -16.16 1.92
C ASP A 714 8.49 -16.58 1.94
N VAL A 715 9.32 -15.80 2.63
CA VAL A 715 10.79 -15.90 2.59
C VAL A 715 11.40 -15.76 3.97
N ASP A 716 12.58 -16.35 4.16
CA ASP A 716 13.34 -16.22 5.40
C ASP A 716 13.81 -14.78 5.63
N SER A 717 13.52 -14.26 6.82
CA SER A 717 14.22 -13.12 7.44
C SER A 717 15.31 -13.63 8.37
N TYR A 718 16.20 -12.77 8.83
CA TYR A 718 17.40 -13.20 9.54
C TYR A 718 17.66 -12.37 10.78
N ILE A 719 18.09 -13.02 11.88
CA ILE A 719 18.81 -12.39 12.98
C ILE A 719 20.28 -12.69 12.81
N TYR A 720 21.10 -11.66 12.64
CA TYR A 720 22.54 -11.74 12.61
C TYR A 720 23.11 -11.44 13.98
N TRP A 721 23.93 -12.35 14.46
CA TRP A 721 24.53 -12.27 15.78
C TRP A 721 25.81 -11.44 15.77
N ASN A 722 25.88 -10.45 16.64
CA ASN A 722 27.10 -9.69 16.90
C ASN A 722 27.96 -10.43 17.93
N ARG A 723 29.22 -10.64 17.64
CA ARG A 723 30.12 -11.33 18.57
C ARG A 723 31.21 -10.42 19.07
N ALA A 724 31.42 -10.36 20.37
CA ALA A 724 32.42 -9.50 21.00
C ALA A 724 33.80 -9.68 20.33
N GLY A 725 34.33 -8.56 19.79
CA GLY A 725 35.61 -8.51 19.10
C GLY A 725 35.67 -9.18 17.70
N GLN A 726 34.56 -9.74 17.20
CA GLN A 726 34.47 -10.36 15.87
C GLN A 726 33.47 -9.63 14.97
N GLY A 727 32.46 -8.96 15.57
CA GLY A 727 31.36 -8.33 14.85
C GLY A 727 30.42 -9.34 14.18
N PHE A 728 29.83 -8.95 13.06
CA PHE A 728 28.86 -9.76 12.32
C PHE A 728 29.51 -10.66 11.25
N SER A 729 28.92 -11.83 11.05
CA SER A 729 29.30 -12.77 10.01
C SER A 729 28.08 -13.27 9.25
N ALA A 730 28.18 -13.39 7.93
CA ALA A 730 27.12 -13.97 7.09
C ALA A 730 26.73 -15.41 7.48
N ALA A 731 27.64 -16.14 8.11
CA ALA A 731 27.42 -17.52 8.55
C ALA A 731 26.77 -17.62 9.94
N ASP A 732 26.86 -16.57 10.78
CA ASP A 732 26.36 -16.58 12.15
C ASP A 732 25.01 -15.86 12.22
N ARG A 733 23.96 -16.61 11.89
CA ARG A 733 22.60 -16.09 11.82
C ARG A 733 21.53 -17.15 12.12
N THR A 734 20.40 -16.71 12.61
CA THR A 734 19.17 -17.49 12.76
C THR A 734 18.17 -17.08 11.67
N ARG A 735 17.47 -18.04 11.11
CA ARG A 735 16.39 -17.81 10.15
C ARG A 735 15.05 -17.71 10.87
N LEU A 736 14.23 -16.74 10.48
CA LEU A 736 12.84 -16.63 10.86
C LEU A 736 12.01 -16.64 9.58
N PHE A 737 11.10 -17.60 9.45
CA PHE A 737 10.23 -17.65 8.28
C PHE A 737 9.16 -16.57 8.38
N THR A 738 9.13 -15.63 7.42
CA THR A 738 8.24 -14.46 7.41
C THR A 738 7.47 -14.36 6.10
N HIS A 739 6.48 -13.49 6.06
CA HIS A 739 5.56 -13.33 4.95
C HIS A 739 5.67 -11.91 4.40
N SER A 740 6.67 -11.65 3.55
CA SER A 740 6.91 -10.30 3.02
C SER A 740 7.13 -9.28 4.14
N ALA A 741 8.15 -9.47 5.00
CA ALA A 741 8.39 -8.59 6.15
C ALA A 741 8.61 -7.13 5.71
N SER A 742 7.63 -6.27 5.98
CA SER A 742 7.59 -4.87 5.52
C SER A 742 7.93 -3.88 6.62
N GLY A 743 7.67 -4.21 7.89
CA GLY A 743 7.99 -3.42 9.06
C GLY A 743 8.34 -4.30 10.24
N CYS A 744 9.02 -3.76 11.24
CA CYS A 744 9.31 -4.48 12.48
C CYS A 744 9.55 -3.54 13.66
N VAL A 745 9.26 -4.06 14.86
CA VAL A 745 9.58 -3.42 16.14
C VAL A 745 10.14 -4.51 17.07
N ALA A 746 11.26 -4.22 17.72
CA ALA A 746 11.87 -5.10 18.71
C ALA A 746 11.74 -4.48 20.10
N ALA A 747 11.12 -5.19 21.04
CA ALA A 747 10.98 -4.78 22.44
C ALA A 747 10.60 -5.99 23.30
N ASP A 748 10.82 -5.94 24.59
CA ASP A 748 10.30 -6.92 25.55
C ASP A 748 8.80 -6.61 25.79
N PHE A 749 7.91 -7.21 25.01
CA PHE A 749 6.48 -6.89 25.05
C PHE A 749 5.73 -7.51 26.24
N ASN A 750 6.27 -8.55 26.83
CA ASN A 750 5.64 -9.29 27.91
C ASN A 750 6.32 -9.07 29.28
N GLY A 751 7.44 -8.34 29.32
CA GLY A 751 8.17 -8.05 30.56
C GLY A 751 8.96 -9.23 31.12
N ASP A 752 9.36 -10.20 30.31
CA ASP A 752 10.08 -11.39 30.75
C ASP A 752 11.62 -11.24 30.70
N GLY A 753 12.11 -10.08 30.21
CA GLY A 753 13.52 -9.74 30.10
C GLY A 753 14.21 -10.23 28.82
N TRP A 754 13.45 -10.74 27.86
CA TRP A 754 13.92 -11.09 26.52
C TRP A 754 13.28 -10.16 25.49
N VAL A 755 14.07 -9.67 24.55
CA VAL A 755 13.54 -8.82 23.49
C VAL A 755 12.79 -9.65 22.47
N ASP A 756 11.49 -9.40 22.34
CA ASP A 756 10.60 -9.98 21.34
C ASP A 756 10.66 -9.22 20.02
N LEU A 757 9.98 -9.73 19.00
CA LEU A 757 9.97 -9.12 17.67
C LEU A 757 8.55 -9.10 17.07
N ALA A 758 8.03 -7.91 16.80
CA ALA A 758 6.83 -7.72 15.99
C ALA A 758 7.24 -7.54 14.52
N VAL A 759 6.59 -8.27 13.61
CA VAL A 759 6.86 -8.23 12.17
C VAL A 759 5.56 -7.98 11.42
N ALA A 760 5.52 -6.91 10.66
CA ALA A 760 4.44 -6.64 9.71
C ALA A 760 4.63 -7.52 8.47
N ASN A 761 3.65 -8.37 8.18
CA ASN A 761 3.63 -9.25 7.03
C ASN A 761 2.75 -8.66 5.93
N HIS A 762 3.35 -8.16 4.84
CA HIS A 762 2.64 -7.50 3.76
C HIS A 762 1.78 -8.46 2.93
N LYS A 763 2.29 -9.69 2.71
CA LYS A 763 1.55 -10.73 1.98
C LYS A 763 1.79 -12.10 2.63
N VAL A 764 0.74 -12.70 3.14
CA VAL A 764 0.76 -14.05 3.70
C VAL A 764 0.27 -15.04 2.66
N ASN A 765 1.11 -15.96 2.22
CA ASN A 765 0.81 -16.89 1.12
C ASN A 765 0.33 -16.16 -0.16
N GLY A 766 0.91 -15.00 -0.43
CA GLY A 766 0.55 -14.16 -1.56
C GLY A 766 -0.66 -13.25 -1.34
N ASP A 767 -1.32 -13.32 -0.19
CA ASP A 767 -2.55 -12.61 0.14
C ASP A 767 -2.26 -11.36 1.00
N HIS A 768 -2.81 -10.20 0.65
CA HIS A 768 -2.68 -8.98 1.44
C HIS A 768 -3.51 -9.04 2.74
N VAL A 769 -4.67 -9.67 2.71
CA VAL A 769 -5.46 -9.91 3.93
C VAL A 769 -4.94 -11.16 4.61
N GLY A 770 -4.24 -10.95 5.71
CA GLY A 770 -3.58 -12.01 6.43
C GLY A 770 -3.34 -11.64 7.90
N PHE A 771 -2.13 -11.85 8.34
CA PHE A 771 -1.72 -11.54 9.70
C PHE A 771 -0.29 -11.00 9.73
N SER A 772 -0.02 -10.16 10.72
CA SER A 772 1.33 -9.84 11.18
C SER A 772 1.64 -10.66 12.43
N ALA A 773 2.92 -10.89 12.72
CA ALA A 773 3.32 -11.83 13.76
C ALA A 773 4.11 -11.15 14.88
N ILE A 774 3.77 -11.47 16.13
CA ILE A 774 4.65 -11.26 17.27
C ILE A 774 5.41 -12.55 17.50
N TRP A 775 6.71 -12.51 17.39
CA TRP A 775 7.64 -13.60 17.71
C TRP A 775 8.09 -13.44 19.15
N TRP A 776 7.71 -14.39 19.99
CA TRP A 776 8.10 -14.40 21.40
C TRP A 776 9.47 -15.02 21.57
N ASN A 777 10.40 -14.26 22.16
CA ASN A 777 11.74 -14.70 22.47
C ASN A 777 11.80 -15.43 23.84
N GLY A 778 12.99 -15.81 24.26
CA GLY A 778 13.24 -16.47 25.54
C GLY A 778 14.62 -17.13 25.59
N PRO A 779 14.92 -17.89 26.67
CA PRO A 779 16.24 -18.51 26.87
C PRO A 779 16.69 -19.45 25.74
N ASP A 780 15.73 -20.01 25.01
CA ASP A 780 15.97 -20.93 23.89
C ASP A 780 15.95 -20.23 22.53
N GLY A 781 15.88 -18.89 22.51
CA GLY A 781 15.74 -18.06 21.31
C GLY A 781 14.34 -18.08 20.72
N PHE A 782 14.20 -17.63 19.47
CA PHE A 782 12.94 -17.60 18.75
C PHE A 782 12.53 -18.98 18.23
N ASP A 783 11.24 -19.28 18.25
CA ASP A 783 10.66 -20.52 17.75
C ASP A 783 9.36 -20.24 16.99
N GLU A 784 9.17 -20.89 15.83
CA GLU A 784 7.97 -20.73 14.98
C GLU A 784 6.66 -21.10 15.69
N THR A 785 6.71 -21.92 16.71
CA THR A 785 5.53 -22.30 17.50
C THR A 785 5.16 -21.28 18.57
N ARG A 786 6.04 -20.30 18.83
CA ARG A 786 5.84 -19.22 19.81
C ARG A 786 5.56 -17.91 19.13
N GLN A 787 4.40 -17.81 18.48
CA GLN A 787 3.95 -16.62 17.79
C GLN A 787 2.52 -16.26 18.20
N THR A 788 2.22 -14.96 18.18
CA THR A 788 0.85 -14.43 18.17
C THR A 788 0.58 -13.82 16.82
N HIS A 789 -0.46 -14.26 16.14
CA HIS A 789 -0.88 -13.72 14.85
C HIS A 789 -1.93 -12.63 15.06
N LEU A 790 -1.66 -11.45 14.55
CA LEU A 790 -2.54 -10.29 14.61
C LEU A 790 -3.09 -10.01 13.20
N PRO A 791 -4.41 -10.07 12.96
CA PRO A 791 -5.01 -9.81 11.64
C PRO A 791 -4.63 -8.44 11.10
N THR A 792 -4.05 -8.39 9.90
CA THR A 792 -3.66 -7.15 9.21
C THR A 792 -4.01 -7.22 7.73
N SER A 793 -4.07 -6.06 7.06
CA SER A 793 -4.41 -5.93 5.63
C SER A 793 -3.25 -5.29 4.88
N GLY A 794 -2.34 -6.12 4.37
CA GLY A 794 -1.20 -5.70 3.56
C GLY A 794 -0.42 -4.55 4.17
N PRO A 795 0.03 -4.62 5.45
CA PRO A 795 0.74 -3.51 6.05
C PRO A 795 2.03 -3.25 5.28
N HIS A 796 2.22 -2.01 4.85
CA HIS A 796 3.46 -1.62 4.15
C HIS A 796 4.56 -1.23 5.13
N GLY A 797 4.20 -0.89 6.36
CA GLY A 797 5.11 -0.59 7.46
C GLY A 797 4.40 -0.70 8.81
N MET A 798 5.12 -0.27 9.80
CA MET A 798 4.67 -0.14 11.18
C MET A 798 5.02 1.26 11.70
N MET A 799 4.79 1.50 12.98
CA MET A 799 5.34 2.68 13.64
C MET A 799 6.87 2.72 13.50
N ALA A 800 7.41 3.92 13.33
CA ALA A 800 8.84 4.14 13.20
C ALA A 800 9.60 3.72 14.47
N VAL A 801 10.82 3.26 14.26
CA VAL A 801 11.75 3.01 15.39
C VAL A 801 12.40 4.32 15.77
N GLU A 802 12.34 4.67 17.02
CA GLU A 802 12.98 5.86 17.57
C GLU A 802 14.51 5.90 17.32
N PRO A 803 15.10 7.07 17.12
CA PRO A 803 16.53 7.26 17.28
C PRO A 803 16.85 6.95 18.72
N ALA A 804 17.61 5.94 18.99
CA ALA A 804 17.76 5.51 20.35
C ALA A 804 19.11 5.85 20.91
N ASN A 805 19.19 5.61 22.19
CA ASN A 805 20.36 5.52 23.00
C ASN A 805 21.59 5.00 22.21
N LEU A 806 22.67 5.75 22.30
CA LEU A 806 23.91 5.51 21.55
C LEU A 806 24.59 4.18 21.90
N ARG A 807 24.31 3.61 23.06
CA ARG A 807 25.15 2.55 23.62
C ARG A 807 24.51 1.17 23.63
N ASP A 808 23.28 1.07 24.07
CA ASP A 808 22.70 -0.25 24.37
C ASP A 808 21.26 -0.44 23.84
N ARG A 809 20.66 0.58 23.23
CA ARG A 809 19.26 0.54 22.82
C ARG A 809 18.30 0.11 23.94
N GLY A 810 18.71 0.33 25.20
CA GLY A 810 17.90 -0.04 26.35
C GLY A 810 16.69 0.87 26.57
N ALA A 811 16.00 0.60 27.66
CA ALA A 811 14.79 1.32 28.06
C ALA A 811 15.05 2.76 28.54
N THR A 812 16.26 3.27 28.45
CA THR A 812 16.67 4.53 29.05
C THR A 812 17.35 5.48 28.07
N GLU A 813 17.12 6.78 28.29
CA GLU A 813 17.82 7.87 27.61
C GLU A 813 18.62 8.68 28.63
N GLU A 814 19.80 9.12 28.26
CA GLU A 814 20.72 9.79 29.17
C GLU A 814 20.85 11.28 28.84
N TYR A 815 20.59 12.11 29.83
CA TYR A 815 20.87 13.53 29.79
C TYR A 815 22.08 13.88 30.69
N ILE A 816 23.04 14.66 30.20
CA ILE A 816 24.19 15.15 30.94
C ILE A 816 24.10 16.67 31.06
N SER A 817 24.20 17.20 32.29
CA SER A 817 24.14 18.64 32.55
C SER A 817 25.38 19.40 32.05
N ALA A 818 25.24 20.69 31.83
CA ALA A 818 26.38 21.57 31.73
C ALA A 818 27.27 21.48 33.02
N PRO A 819 28.59 21.65 32.90
CA PRO A 819 29.46 21.75 34.06
C PRO A 819 29.10 22.98 34.93
N HIS A 820 28.94 22.79 36.22
CA HIS A 820 28.74 23.86 37.22
C HIS A 820 29.98 24.07 38.04
N GLN A 821 30.48 25.32 38.11
CA GLN A 821 31.64 25.66 38.91
C GLN A 821 31.25 25.84 40.37
N LEU A 822 31.84 25.05 41.26
CA LEU A 822 31.63 25.13 42.68
C LEU A 822 32.42 26.30 43.31
N PRO A 823 31.91 26.95 44.35
CA PRO A 823 32.57 28.08 44.98
C PRO A 823 33.88 27.69 45.71
N GLY A 824 34.12 26.42 45.92
CA GLY A 824 35.27 25.86 46.62
C GLY A 824 35.09 24.37 46.87
N SER A 825 35.72 23.86 47.92
CA SER A 825 35.45 22.52 48.41
C SER A 825 34.14 22.54 49.22
N VAL A 826 33.12 21.88 48.68
CA VAL A 826 31.78 21.80 49.26
C VAL A 826 31.43 20.37 49.63
N GLN A 827 30.48 20.23 50.53
CA GLN A 827 29.85 18.97 50.84
C GLN A 827 28.46 18.93 50.15
N VAL A 828 28.27 18.06 49.20
CA VAL A 828 26.93 17.83 48.55
C VAL A 828 26.05 17.11 49.58
N THR A 829 24.85 17.63 49.82
CA THR A 829 23.94 17.16 50.88
C THR A 829 22.68 16.53 50.31
N ALA A 830 22.23 16.95 49.14
CA ALA A 830 21.06 16.34 48.46
C ALA A 830 21.12 16.49 46.94
N VAL A 831 20.52 15.52 46.26
CA VAL A 831 20.20 15.55 44.82
C VAL A 831 18.71 15.28 44.67
N GLY A 832 18.00 16.16 43.99
CA GLY A 832 16.56 16.01 43.76
C GLY A 832 16.13 16.60 42.43
N TRP A 833 14.93 16.25 41.99
CA TRP A 833 14.31 16.77 40.78
C TRP A 833 12.80 16.86 40.93
N GLN A 834 12.19 17.69 40.11
CA GLN A 834 10.74 17.74 39.93
C GLN A 834 10.41 17.12 38.60
N ALA A 835 9.65 16.02 38.60
CA ALA A 835 9.26 15.29 37.42
C ALA A 835 7.86 14.70 37.59
N GLU A 836 7.14 14.63 36.45
CA GLU A 836 5.99 13.78 36.29
C GLU A 836 6.49 12.43 35.75
N THR A 837 6.06 11.33 36.34
CA THR A 837 6.45 9.98 35.97
C THR A 837 5.19 9.14 35.66
N PRO A 838 4.72 9.13 34.39
CA PRO A 838 3.65 8.24 33.97
C PRO A 838 3.92 6.76 34.28
N PRO A 839 2.92 5.87 34.20
CA PRO A 839 3.11 4.43 34.40
C PRO A 839 4.29 3.87 33.59
N SER A 840 5.04 2.94 34.19
CA SER A 840 6.22 2.30 33.58
C SER A 840 7.37 3.24 33.18
N THR A 841 7.42 4.46 33.77
CA THR A 841 8.52 5.43 33.57
C THR A 841 9.22 5.77 34.87
N TRP A 842 10.47 6.18 34.75
CA TRP A 842 11.28 6.57 35.93
C TRP A 842 12.35 7.60 35.55
N VAL A 843 12.85 8.31 36.61
CA VAL A 843 14.03 9.17 36.51
C VAL A 843 15.02 8.71 37.55
N HIS A 844 16.26 8.48 37.12
CA HIS A 844 17.39 8.23 38.02
C HIS A 844 18.47 9.28 37.79
N ALA A 845 19.31 9.57 38.82
CA ALA A 845 20.38 10.53 38.69
C ALA A 845 21.70 10.00 39.25
N GLN A 846 22.79 10.55 38.78
CA GLN A 846 24.13 10.46 39.38
C GLN A 846 24.85 11.80 39.26
N ILE A 847 25.87 11.99 40.04
CA ILE A 847 26.74 13.17 40.02
C ILE A 847 28.19 12.78 39.79
N ARG A 848 28.98 13.68 39.20
CA ARG A 848 30.45 13.56 39.11
C ARG A 848 31.07 14.93 39.31
N TRP A 849 32.33 14.97 39.77
CA TRP A 849 33.09 16.19 39.96
C TRP A 849 34.55 16.00 39.63
N ALA A 850 35.25 17.11 39.28
CA ALA A 850 36.65 17.13 38.96
C ALA A 850 37.21 18.56 39.11
N GLU A 851 38.55 18.68 39.16
CA GLU A 851 39.23 19.98 39.30
C GLU A 851 39.10 20.88 38.06
N SER A 852 38.84 20.30 36.88
CA SER A 852 38.60 21.02 35.60
C SER A 852 37.49 20.40 34.77
N VAL A 853 36.99 21.17 33.81
CA VAL A 853 35.93 20.71 32.88
C VAL A 853 36.43 19.52 32.05
N GLU A 854 37.69 19.53 31.60
CA GLU A 854 38.27 18.45 30.83
C GLU A 854 38.38 17.17 31.66
N ALA A 855 38.72 17.30 32.95
CA ALA A 855 38.85 16.15 33.84
C ALA A 855 37.49 15.52 34.20
N LEU A 856 36.36 16.25 34.02
CA LEU A 856 35.02 15.70 34.20
C LEU A 856 34.74 14.57 33.25
N GLN A 857 35.27 14.61 32.02
CA GLN A 857 35.02 13.59 31.01
C GLN A 857 35.45 12.18 31.46
N SER A 858 36.51 12.10 32.29
CA SER A 858 37.01 10.83 32.82
C SER A 858 36.61 10.58 34.29
N ALA A 859 35.90 11.49 34.92
CA ALA A 859 35.44 11.35 36.30
C ALA A 859 34.32 10.31 36.39
N ALA A 860 34.41 9.44 37.41
CA ALA A 860 33.39 8.44 37.66
C ALA A 860 32.08 9.05 38.09
N TRP A 861 30.97 8.57 37.55
CA TRP A 861 29.62 8.88 38.01
C TRP A 861 29.38 8.21 39.38
N THR A 862 28.68 8.89 40.27
CA THR A 862 28.49 8.43 41.63
C THR A 862 27.06 8.70 42.10
N GLY A 863 26.41 7.67 42.60
CA GLY A 863 25.14 7.74 43.30
C GLY A 863 25.30 7.84 44.83
N PRO A 864 24.23 7.60 45.62
CA PRO A 864 24.23 7.81 47.07
C PRO A 864 25.21 6.91 47.84
N GLU A 865 25.52 5.73 47.33
CA GLU A 865 26.40 4.73 47.97
C GLU A 865 27.65 4.39 47.11
N GLY A 866 27.88 5.09 46.02
CA GLY A 866 29.03 4.87 45.13
C GLY A 866 28.68 4.79 43.65
N ALA A 867 29.65 4.32 42.84
CA ALA A 867 29.54 4.36 41.37
C ALA A 867 28.40 3.50 40.78
N ASP A 868 28.08 2.39 41.45
CA ASP A 868 27.07 1.43 40.95
C ASP A 868 25.66 1.73 41.47
N CYS A 869 25.45 2.84 42.12
CA CYS A 869 24.16 3.24 42.69
C CYS A 869 23.60 4.47 42.01
N TRP A 870 22.28 4.62 42.07
CA TRP A 870 21.55 5.74 41.49
C TRP A 870 20.69 6.44 42.55
N TYR A 871 20.58 7.76 42.46
CA TYR A 871 19.50 8.48 43.12
C TYR A 871 18.19 8.14 42.37
N THR A 872 17.18 7.67 43.10
CA THR A 872 15.88 7.22 42.56
C THR A 872 14.72 8.12 42.99
N GLY A 873 15.01 9.25 43.58
CA GLY A 873 14.09 10.26 44.07
C GLY A 873 14.86 11.34 44.79
N GLU A 874 14.19 12.33 45.41
CA GLU A 874 14.84 13.30 46.27
C GLU A 874 15.44 12.56 47.47
N GLN A 875 16.76 12.55 47.53
CA GLN A 875 17.49 11.81 48.57
C GLN A 875 18.52 12.70 49.20
N GLU A 876 18.49 12.73 50.56
CA GLU A 876 19.62 13.24 51.34
C GLU A 876 20.80 12.26 51.23
N ILE A 877 21.98 12.79 50.97
CA ILE A 877 23.21 11.99 50.86
C ILE A 877 23.65 11.55 52.26
N ALA A 878 23.52 10.24 52.55
CA ALA A 878 23.85 9.66 53.86
C ALA A 878 25.35 9.73 54.18
N GLN A 879 26.24 9.73 53.19
CA GLN A 879 27.66 9.99 53.32
C GLN A 879 28.04 11.27 52.58
N ALA A 880 28.57 12.22 53.29
CA ALA A 880 28.99 13.49 52.76
C ALA A 880 29.95 13.35 51.60
N VAL A 881 29.47 13.61 50.38
CA VAL A 881 30.31 13.68 49.19
C VAL A 881 31.01 15.02 49.16
N ARG A 882 32.35 15.04 49.29
CA ARG A 882 33.14 16.26 49.11
C ARG A 882 33.45 16.45 47.64
N ALA A 883 32.99 17.54 47.08
CA ALA A 883 33.23 17.94 45.70
C ALA A 883 34.02 19.27 45.68
N ALA A 884 34.90 19.44 44.72
CA ALA A 884 35.60 20.69 44.48
C ALA A 884 35.83 20.87 42.96
N GLY A 885 35.99 22.12 42.54
CA GLY A 885 36.18 22.44 41.11
C GLY A 885 34.88 22.51 40.35
N TRP A 886 34.63 21.52 39.54
CA TRP A 886 33.43 21.45 38.64
C TRP A 886 32.57 20.26 39.00
N LEU A 887 31.26 20.43 38.94
CA LEU A 887 30.24 19.42 39.21
C LEU A 887 29.36 19.24 38.00
N GLN A 888 28.99 18.01 37.70
CA GLN A 888 27.94 17.65 36.73
C GLN A 888 27.00 16.63 37.35
N TYR A 889 25.78 16.63 36.89
CA TYR A 889 24.85 15.51 37.08
C TYR A 889 24.49 14.88 35.74
N ARG A 890 24.08 13.64 35.78
CA ARG A 890 23.34 13.00 34.69
C ARG A 890 21.97 12.54 35.17
N LEU A 891 21.00 12.60 34.29
CA LEU A 891 19.70 11.97 34.45
C LEU A 891 19.63 10.80 33.52
N VAL A 892 18.90 9.78 33.92
CA VAL A 892 18.45 8.69 33.08
C VAL A 892 16.93 8.74 33.07
N LEU A 893 16.35 9.04 31.93
CA LEU A 893 14.92 9.01 31.68
C LEU A 893 14.57 7.62 31.14
N GLY A 894 13.93 6.82 31.96
CA GLY A 894 13.57 5.46 31.63
C GLY A 894 12.10 5.31 31.29
N ALA A 895 11.80 4.46 30.34
CA ALA A 895 10.44 4.02 30.02
C ALA A 895 10.50 2.59 29.51
N THR A 896 9.71 1.69 30.05
CA THR A 896 9.65 0.33 29.58
C THR A 896 9.27 0.32 28.11
N ASN A 897 10.14 -0.20 27.24
CA ASN A 897 9.92 -0.33 25.80
C ASN A 897 9.52 0.98 25.05
N GLY A 898 9.92 2.15 25.58
CA GLY A 898 9.52 3.41 24.97
C GLY A 898 8.03 3.74 25.13
N CYS A 899 7.32 3.08 26.05
CA CYS A 899 5.89 3.28 26.24
C CYS A 899 5.56 4.74 26.55
N GLY A 900 6.24 5.40 27.46
CA GLY A 900 5.97 6.75 27.86
C GLY A 900 7.21 7.60 28.07
N SER A 901 7.05 8.78 28.62
CA SER A 901 8.15 9.67 28.98
C SER A 901 8.00 10.24 30.37
N PRO A 902 9.02 10.15 31.25
CA PRO A 902 9.06 11.04 32.37
C PRO A 902 9.29 12.47 31.88
N ARG A 903 8.63 13.45 32.51
CA ARG A 903 8.70 14.89 32.20
C ARG A 903 9.44 15.61 33.30
N VAL A 904 10.68 16.01 33.09
CA VAL A 904 11.55 16.64 34.12
C VAL A 904 11.54 18.16 33.93
N ASN A 905 11.07 18.86 34.97
CA ASN A 905 10.97 20.32 34.98
C ASN A 905 12.20 20.99 35.62
N GLU A 906 12.77 20.37 36.67
CA GLU A 906 13.82 20.98 37.49
C GLU A 906 14.73 19.91 38.10
N VAL A 907 16.01 20.22 38.18
CA VAL A 907 16.98 19.46 38.98
C VAL A 907 17.66 20.40 39.94
N THR A 908 17.73 19.98 41.21
CA THR A 908 18.38 20.75 42.27
C THR A 908 19.42 19.92 42.98
N ILE A 909 20.64 20.47 43.10
CA ILE A 909 21.71 19.89 43.89
C ILE A 909 22.01 20.84 45.02
N THR A 910 21.86 20.36 46.28
CA THR A 910 22.10 21.11 47.48
C THR A 910 23.46 20.77 48.08
N TYR A 911 24.21 21.79 48.52
CA TYR A 911 25.53 21.61 49.12
C TYR A 911 25.80 22.67 50.21
N VAL A 912 26.73 22.37 51.07
CA VAL A 912 27.23 23.28 52.14
C VAL A 912 28.74 23.49 52.02
N GLU A 913 29.19 24.72 52.30
CA GLU A 913 30.61 25.09 52.34
C GLU A 913 31.30 24.63 53.64
#